data_789fc10581e636ee71709e260c858156
#
_entry.id   789fc10581e636ee71709e260c858156
#
_cell.length_a   1.000
_cell.length_b   1.000
_cell.length_c   1.000
_cell.angle_alpha   90.00
_cell.angle_beta   90.00
_cell.angle_gamma   90.00
#
_symmetry.space_group_name_H-M   'P 1'
#
loop_
_entity.id
_entity.type
_entity.pdbx_description
1 polymer ?
#
loop_
_entity_poly.entity_id
_entity_poly.type
_entity_poly.pdbx_seq_one_letter_code
_entity_poly.pdbx_strand_id
1 'polypeptide(L)'
;MLEKNIYPLIAILKPSVLICLLALPGLFFGQAPSQTSTITLEEVALQAPKLKTSRLLIPASVSSIDLIPLQGFQQQLSLQEYLRAVPGLFSLNANNYAQDLRLSIRGFGSRAAFGIRGVKIIVDGIPETTPDGQGQVDNLPLGLLSRLEVLRGPSASLYGNAAGGVLYLNTLDSLDGASTRFRSTFGSYGYQNYQLTTQLKGAKTIALFHLNRTTTEGFRAFSGLKQNVFNAKIKHSFSPRSKINFQLNYTNSPKAEDAGGLKLDETEADFRQARQRNLDYNTFEKIDQFKIGMRWEQEWGSQWSLDSYVFYSFRDFYGKLPFENGGIIDLFRNYYGLGSRLSYEETQSKLTHRWQLGFETNGQRDQRDRFQNLQGMQGDNVFSQLERFGNVGISLLDDLQWDKFLIRSGLRLDYQTLGADTQPEIQEYTVLNPSIGMSYALSKAHRLFINFSSSFETPTLSELSANPTGGEGLNMNLDPSKAINYELGWKTQASSGYFEATTFYIKSSNEILPYELEAFPGRSFYQNTGSTRRYGLELAATYQWNRWGMQASLTQAQYQFEGKKAEENLEGNSLPGIPNSQLFLQFQYSTNTDWKMIFSGEHVGEFYANNSNSVAIESFQKLRFQTQKTVQISWGEIDFLGGINNLLNTTYYDNIRLNAFGGRFYEPAPGRNFYLGFNISLI
;
A
#
# COMPACT_ATOMS: atom_id res chain seq x y z
N MET A 1 31.26 -5.70 22.40
CA MET A 1 29.80 -5.47 22.37
C MET A 1 29.14 -5.87 21.04
N LEU A 2 29.88 -6.26 20.01
CA LEU A 2 29.34 -6.70 18.70
C LEU A 2 29.12 -8.22 18.58
N GLU A 3 29.66 -9.02 19.45
CA GLU A 3 29.59 -10.49 19.33
C GLU A 3 28.35 -11.17 19.93
N LYS A 4 27.53 -10.48 20.74
CA LYS A 4 26.36 -11.09 21.39
C LYS A 4 25.06 -11.00 20.60
N ASN A 5 25.00 -10.28 19.48
CA ASN A 5 23.74 -9.99 18.74
C ASN A 5 23.61 -10.71 17.38
N ILE A 6 24.58 -11.52 16.95
CA ILE A 6 24.54 -12.21 15.64
C ILE A 6 23.92 -13.63 15.76
N TYR A 7 23.97 -14.24 16.93
CA TYR A 7 23.47 -15.61 17.15
C TYR A 7 21.95 -15.82 17.06
N PRO A 8 21.04 -14.85 17.31
CA PRO A 8 19.61 -15.12 17.19
C PRO A 8 19.08 -15.19 15.76
N LEU A 9 19.81 -14.66 14.75
CA LEU A 9 19.30 -14.68 13.36
C LEU A 9 19.34 -16.07 12.72
N ILE A 10 20.27 -16.94 13.13
CA ILE A 10 20.47 -18.28 12.56
C ILE A 10 19.56 -19.33 13.22
N ALA A 11 19.08 -19.08 14.44
CA ALA A 11 18.30 -20.05 15.21
C ALA A 11 16.78 -20.08 14.88
N ILE A 12 16.29 -19.16 14.06
CA ILE A 12 14.85 -18.92 13.84
C ILE A 12 14.28 -19.71 12.65
N LEU A 13 15.10 -20.13 11.70
CA LEU A 13 14.67 -20.92 10.55
C LEU A 13 14.87 -22.41 10.79
N LYS A 14 13.81 -23.21 10.69
CA LYS A 14 13.98 -24.67 10.63
C LYS A 14 14.94 -24.98 9.48
N PRO A 15 16.00 -25.78 9.67
CA PRO A 15 17.04 -26.00 8.67
C PRO A 15 16.54 -26.45 7.30
N SER A 16 15.41 -27.16 7.25
CA SER A 16 14.78 -27.63 6.01
C SER A 16 14.24 -26.51 5.11
N VAL A 17 13.74 -25.40 5.69
CA VAL A 17 13.22 -24.25 4.90
C VAL A 17 14.39 -23.41 4.39
N LEU A 18 15.44 -23.25 5.19
CA LEU A 18 16.65 -22.54 4.80
C LEU A 18 17.38 -23.25 3.64
N ILE A 19 17.45 -24.59 3.66
CA ILE A 19 18.08 -25.39 2.60
C ILE A 19 17.29 -25.30 1.29
N CYS A 20 15.96 -25.35 1.31
CA CYS A 20 15.14 -25.18 0.12
C CYS A 20 15.26 -23.77 -0.49
N LEU A 21 15.34 -22.74 0.33
CA LEU A 21 15.47 -21.35 -0.13
C LEU A 21 16.88 -21.00 -0.60
N LEU A 22 17.92 -21.58 0.01
CA LEU A 22 19.31 -21.44 -0.42
C LEU A 22 19.63 -22.27 -1.69
N ALA A 23 18.81 -23.28 -2.00
CA ALA A 23 18.91 -24.03 -3.26
C ALA A 23 18.28 -23.29 -4.46
N LEU A 24 17.38 -22.31 -4.23
CA LEU A 24 16.79 -21.49 -5.29
C LEU A 24 17.84 -20.78 -6.16
N PRO A 25 18.91 -20.15 -5.63
CA PRO A 25 19.99 -19.60 -6.46
C PRO A 25 20.67 -20.64 -7.35
N GLY A 26 20.78 -21.89 -6.91
CA GLY A 26 21.37 -22.99 -7.70
C GLY A 26 20.59 -23.28 -8.99
N LEU A 27 19.29 -23.02 -9.04
CA LEU A 27 18.45 -23.14 -10.25
C LEU A 27 18.79 -22.06 -11.29
N PHE A 28 19.38 -20.93 -10.89
CA PHE A 28 19.82 -19.87 -11.79
C PHE A 28 21.21 -20.12 -12.41
N PHE A 29 21.97 -21.10 -11.92
CA PHE A 29 23.33 -21.40 -12.36
C PHE A 29 23.44 -22.53 -13.40
N GLY A 30 22.38 -23.27 -13.64
CA GLY A 30 22.47 -24.49 -14.41
C GLY A 30 21.57 -24.60 -15.62
N GLN A 31 21.81 -23.86 -16.71
CA GLN A 31 21.59 -24.36 -18.09
C GLN A 31 21.93 -23.27 -19.13
N ALA A 32 22.73 -23.66 -20.13
CA ALA A 32 22.88 -22.90 -21.37
C ALA A 32 21.53 -22.96 -22.15
N PRO A 33 21.05 -21.86 -22.77
CA PRO A 33 19.75 -21.82 -23.42
C PRO A 33 19.75 -22.71 -24.66
N SER A 34 18.85 -23.68 -24.71
CA SER A 34 18.37 -24.26 -25.96
C SER A 34 17.51 -23.19 -26.65
N GLN A 35 17.69 -23.01 -27.96
CA GLN A 35 16.97 -22.07 -28.79
C GLN A 35 15.47 -22.41 -28.81
N THR A 36 14.72 -21.79 -27.95
CA THR A 36 13.26 -21.66 -28.00
C THR A 36 12.95 -20.24 -27.55
N SER A 37 12.07 -19.53 -28.23
CA SER A 37 11.69 -18.13 -28.04
C SER A 37 11.81 -17.68 -26.59
N THR A 38 12.93 -17.07 -26.26
CA THR A 38 13.18 -16.44 -24.96
C THR A 38 12.29 -15.22 -24.84
N ILE A 39 11.29 -15.29 -23.96
CA ILE A 39 10.66 -14.07 -23.45
C ILE A 39 11.76 -13.38 -22.63
N THR A 40 12.45 -12.44 -23.25
CA THR A 40 13.36 -11.53 -22.52
C THR A 40 12.48 -10.70 -21.59
N LEU A 41 12.66 -10.86 -20.28
CA LEU A 41 12.12 -9.88 -19.32
C LEU A 41 12.80 -8.54 -19.65
N GLU A 42 12.05 -7.63 -20.29
CA GLU A 42 12.54 -6.30 -20.58
C GLU A 42 13.01 -5.62 -19.28
N GLU A 43 14.13 -4.91 -19.37
CA GLU A 43 14.66 -4.14 -18.25
C GLU A 43 13.73 -2.95 -17.98
N VAL A 44 12.80 -3.13 -17.05
CA VAL A 44 11.79 -2.13 -16.73
C VAL A 44 12.41 -1.02 -15.89
N ALA A 45 12.41 0.20 -16.42
CA ALA A 45 12.73 1.37 -15.64
C ALA A 45 11.64 1.64 -14.61
N LEU A 46 12.03 1.72 -13.34
CA LEU A 46 11.12 1.98 -12.23
C LEU A 46 10.86 3.48 -12.06
N GLN A 47 9.66 3.81 -11.61
CA GLN A 47 9.22 5.20 -11.34
C GLN A 47 9.28 5.56 -9.85
N ALA A 48 9.03 4.59 -8.97
CA ALA A 48 9.08 4.81 -7.53
C ALA A 48 10.42 5.37 -7.01
N PRO A 49 11.59 5.04 -7.57
CA PRO A 49 12.87 5.63 -7.16
C PRO A 49 13.13 7.05 -7.67
N LYS A 50 12.18 7.68 -8.36
CA LYS A 50 12.21 9.02 -8.98
C LYS A 50 13.21 9.23 -10.12
N LEU A 51 14.46 8.76 -10.00
CA LEU A 51 15.39 8.67 -11.12
C LEU A 51 15.14 7.36 -11.86
N LYS A 52 14.86 7.43 -13.16
CA LYS A 52 14.61 6.27 -14.04
C LYS A 52 15.84 5.37 -14.05
N THR A 53 15.76 4.25 -13.38
CA THR A 53 16.86 3.31 -13.20
C THR A 53 16.30 1.89 -13.18
N SER A 54 17.05 0.92 -13.68
CA SER A 54 16.60 -0.47 -13.65
C SER A 54 16.56 -1.02 -12.21
N ARG A 55 15.65 -1.95 -11.98
CA ARG A 55 15.47 -2.60 -10.66
C ARG A 55 16.77 -3.18 -10.11
N LEU A 56 17.59 -3.76 -10.99
CA LEU A 56 18.87 -4.38 -10.62
C LEU A 56 19.86 -3.36 -10.08
N LEU A 57 19.88 -2.14 -10.62
CA LEU A 57 20.88 -1.11 -10.28
C LEU A 57 20.58 -0.40 -8.97
N ILE A 58 19.31 -0.25 -8.58
CA ILE A 58 18.88 0.57 -7.45
C ILE A 58 19.44 0.01 -6.14
N PRO A 59 20.15 0.81 -5.32
CA PRO A 59 20.67 0.38 -4.02
C PRO A 59 19.58 0.49 -2.92
N ALA A 60 18.44 -0.13 -3.13
CA ALA A 60 17.31 -0.19 -2.19
C ALA A 60 16.40 -1.37 -2.54
N SER A 61 15.58 -1.80 -1.58
CA SER A 61 14.61 -2.88 -1.76
C SER A 61 13.39 -2.38 -2.52
N VAL A 62 13.17 -2.89 -3.75
CA VAL A 62 12.05 -2.50 -4.60
C VAL A 62 11.38 -3.72 -5.22
N SER A 63 10.08 -3.85 -5.00
CA SER A 63 9.24 -4.82 -5.72
C SER A 63 8.55 -4.14 -6.90
N SER A 64 8.48 -4.81 -8.04
CA SER A 64 7.71 -4.38 -9.21
C SER A 64 6.90 -5.54 -9.74
N ILE A 65 5.59 -5.37 -9.89
CA ILE A 65 4.65 -6.38 -10.32
C ILE A 65 3.88 -5.81 -11.52
N ASP A 66 3.93 -6.52 -12.64
CA ASP A 66 3.03 -6.26 -13.77
C ASP A 66 1.64 -6.83 -13.43
N LEU A 67 0.65 -5.97 -13.40
CA LEU A 67 -0.71 -6.33 -13.02
C LEU A 67 -1.59 -6.70 -14.23
N ILE A 68 -1.19 -6.32 -15.45
CA ILE A 68 -1.99 -6.59 -16.65
C ILE A 68 -2.28 -8.10 -16.81
N PRO A 69 -1.29 -9.03 -16.70
CA PRO A 69 -1.56 -10.46 -16.81
C PRO A 69 -2.42 -11.01 -15.66
N LEU A 70 -2.46 -10.32 -14.52
CA LEU A 70 -3.20 -10.75 -13.33
C LEU A 70 -4.65 -10.25 -13.32
N GLN A 71 -4.97 -9.20 -14.07
CA GLN A 71 -6.30 -8.59 -14.09
C GLN A 71 -7.41 -9.59 -14.45
N GLY A 72 -7.13 -10.51 -15.37
CA GLY A 72 -8.06 -11.56 -15.80
C GLY A 72 -8.39 -12.61 -14.72
N PHE A 73 -7.62 -12.65 -13.63
CA PHE A 73 -7.81 -13.63 -12.56
C PHE A 73 -8.42 -13.04 -11.29
N GLN A 74 -8.24 -11.73 -11.04
CA GLN A 74 -8.63 -11.14 -9.77
C GLN A 74 -10.12 -10.86 -9.69
N GLN A 75 -10.67 -10.96 -8.48
CA GLN A 75 -12.05 -10.58 -8.18
C GLN A 75 -12.22 -9.05 -8.28
N GLN A 76 -11.16 -8.29 -7.97
CA GLN A 76 -11.10 -6.83 -7.98
C GLN A 76 -12.01 -6.18 -6.91
N LEU A 77 -12.02 -6.77 -5.73
CA LEU A 77 -12.75 -6.28 -4.59
C LEU A 77 -11.86 -5.45 -3.64
N SER A 78 -10.58 -5.82 -3.52
CA SER A 78 -9.61 -5.14 -2.64
C SER A 78 -8.23 -5.06 -3.27
N LEU A 79 -7.51 -3.97 -3.02
CA LEU A 79 -6.10 -3.81 -3.42
C LEU A 79 -5.21 -4.92 -2.82
N GLN A 80 -5.58 -5.52 -1.69
CA GLN A 80 -4.87 -6.65 -1.08
C GLN A 80 -4.59 -7.79 -2.07
N GLU A 81 -5.48 -8.00 -3.06
CA GLU A 81 -5.34 -9.07 -4.06
C GLU A 81 -4.02 -8.98 -4.84
N TYR A 82 -3.47 -7.77 -4.99
CA TYR A 82 -2.25 -7.49 -5.75
C TYR A 82 -0.99 -7.36 -4.88
N LEU A 83 -1.13 -7.25 -3.55
CA LEU A 83 -0.03 -6.93 -2.63
C LEU A 83 0.66 -8.16 -2.04
N ARG A 84 0.03 -9.33 -2.08
CA ARG A 84 0.45 -10.56 -1.37
C ARG A 84 1.87 -11.04 -1.68
N ALA A 85 2.34 -10.77 -2.88
CA ALA A 85 3.67 -11.19 -3.34
C ALA A 85 4.80 -10.24 -2.94
N VAL A 86 4.50 -9.14 -2.25
CA VAL A 86 5.50 -8.13 -1.83
C VAL A 86 6.04 -8.52 -0.46
N PRO A 87 7.34 -8.89 -0.34
CA PRO A 87 7.92 -9.19 0.97
C PRO A 87 7.95 -7.95 1.85
N GLY A 88 7.83 -8.12 3.17
CA GLY A 88 7.81 -7.02 4.14
C GLY A 88 6.50 -6.21 4.18
N LEU A 89 5.56 -6.51 3.30
CA LEU A 89 4.24 -5.88 3.27
C LEU A 89 3.19 -6.83 3.87
N PHE A 90 2.44 -6.33 4.84
CA PHE A 90 1.31 -7.03 5.44
C PHE A 90 0.05 -6.15 5.35
N SER A 91 -1.09 -6.77 5.10
CA SER A 91 -2.37 -6.07 4.99
C SER A 91 -3.46 -6.78 5.77
N LEU A 92 -4.28 -5.99 6.44
CA LEU A 92 -5.48 -6.38 7.17
C LEU A 92 -6.67 -5.55 6.68
N ASN A 93 -7.86 -5.93 7.09
CA ASN A 93 -9.09 -5.17 6.87
C ASN A 93 -9.53 -5.10 5.40
N ALA A 94 -9.42 -6.21 4.68
CA ALA A 94 -9.80 -6.27 3.27
C ALA A 94 -11.32 -6.46 3.05
N ASN A 95 -12.07 -6.85 4.08
CA ASN A 95 -13.49 -7.18 4.01
C ASN A 95 -14.38 -6.31 4.93
N ASN A 96 -13.83 -5.32 5.61
CA ASN A 96 -14.58 -4.25 6.26
C ASN A 96 -14.49 -2.99 5.40
N TYR A 97 -15.49 -2.73 4.60
CA TYR A 97 -15.48 -1.67 3.59
C TYR A 97 -15.77 -0.28 4.16
N ALA A 98 -16.19 -0.19 5.42
CA ALA A 98 -16.36 1.06 6.17
C ALA A 98 -15.07 1.53 6.85
N GLN A 99 -14.01 0.75 6.73
CA GLN A 99 -12.71 1.12 7.25
C GLN A 99 -11.67 0.76 6.17
N ASP A 100 -10.81 1.69 5.84
CA ASP A 100 -9.80 1.47 4.81
C ASP A 100 -8.94 0.22 5.05
N LEU A 101 -8.43 -0.34 3.96
CA LEU A 101 -7.38 -1.36 4.01
C LEU A 101 -6.22 -0.87 4.88
N ARG A 102 -5.83 -1.64 5.87
CA ARG A 102 -4.66 -1.34 6.69
C ARG A 102 -3.41 -1.96 6.06
N LEU A 103 -2.46 -1.13 5.67
CA LEU A 103 -1.19 -1.57 5.09
C LEU A 103 -0.04 -1.32 6.06
N SER A 104 0.84 -2.30 6.17
CA SER A 104 2.08 -2.20 6.92
C SER A 104 3.25 -2.62 6.05
N ILE A 105 4.31 -1.80 6.00
CA ILE A 105 5.58 -2.16 5.39
C ILE A 105 6.66 -2.14 6.48
N ARG A 106 7.28 -3.30 6.75
CA ARG A 106 8.28 -3.46 7.82
C ARG A 106 7.79 -2.91 9.18
N GLY A 107 6.50 -3.09 9.49
CA GLY A 107 5.86 -2.65 10.73
C GLY A 107 5.41 -1.19 10.75
N PHE A 108 5.79 -0.35 9.79
CA PHE A 108 5.19 0.98 9.65
C PHE A 108 3.78 0.86 9.09
N GLY A 109 2.83 1.58 9.68
CA GLY A 109 1.42 1.55 9.30
C GLY A 109 0.59 0.50 10.06
N SER A 110 1.18 -0.48 10.76
CA SER A 110 0.42 -1.48 11.54
C SER A 110 -0.51 -0.85 12.59
N ARG A 111 -0.11 0.29 13.15
CA ARG A 111 -0.82 1.04 14.18
C ARG A 111 -2.10 1.75 13.71
N ALA A 112 -2.31 1.89 12.42
CA ALA A 112 -3.43 2.66 11.90
C ALA A 112 -4.76 2.07 12.36
N ALA A 113 -5.56 2.87 13.08
CA ALA A 113 -6.90 2.48 13.47
C ALA A 113 -7.88 2.57 12.29
N PHE A 114 -7.60 3.48 11.35
CA PHE A 114 -8.30 3.68 10.09
C PHE A 114 -7.34 4.33 9.08
N GLY A 115 -7.56 4.10 7.78
CA GLY A 115 -6.70 4.56 6.71
C GLY A 115 -5.31 3.93 6.73
N ILE A 116 -4.45 4.38 5.83
CA ILE A 116 -3.08 3.91 5.68
C ILE A 116 -2.13 4.98 6.23
N ARG A 117 -1.20 4.57 7.09
CA ARG A 117 -0.22 5.44 7.73
C ARG A 117 1.19 5.00 7.40
N GLY A 118 2.12 5.97 7.35
CA GLY A 118 3.54 5.70 7.10
C GLY A 118 3.88 5.18 5.70
N VAL A 119 2.91 5.01 4.80
CA VAL A 119 3.10 4.56 3.41
C VAL A 119 2.55 5.63 2.47
N LYS A 120 3.42 6.17 1.61
CA LYS A 120 3.01 7.13 0.59
C LYS A 120 2.41 6.39 -0.61
N ILE A 121 1.22 6.76 -1.03
CA ILE A 121 0.53 6.20 -2.19
C ILE A 121 0.57 7.22 -3.32
N ILE A 122 0.98 6.77 -4.51
CA ILE A 122 1.07 7.59 -5.71
C ILE A 122 0.38 6.85 -6.85
N VAL A 123 -0.46 7.54 -7.59
CA VAL A 123 -1.15 7.01 -8.77
C VAL A 123 -0.76 7.84 -9.99
N ASP A 124 -0.15 7.20 -10.99
CA ASP A 124 0.32 7.84 -12.24
C ASP A 124 1.19 9.11 -12.01
N GLY A 125 1.97 9.12 -10.92
CA GLY A 125 2.87 10.22 -10.56
C GLY A 125 2.26 11.33 -9.71
N ILE A 126 0.97 11.26 -9.37
CA ILE A 126 0.25 12.22 -8.54
C ILE A 126 0.00 11.60 -7.15
N PRO A 127 0.29 12.29 -6.03
CA PRO A 127 0.03 11.78 -4.69
C PRO A 127 -1.46 11.46 -4.46
N GLU A 128 -1.74 10.26 -3.92
CA GLU A 128 -3.06 9.86 -3.43
C GLU A 128 -3.16 10.06 -1.92
N THR A 129 -2.06 9.83 -1.20
CA THR A 129 -1.93 10.17 0.22
C THR A 129 -2.15 11.66 0.43
N THR A 130 -2.99 12.02 1.40
CA THR A 130 -3.25 13.41 1.78
C THR A 130 -1.98 14.10 2.30
N PRO A 131 -1.90 15.43 2.28
CA PRO A 131 -0.72 16.17 2.71
C PRO A 131 -0.24 15.84 4.13
N ASP A 132 -1.17 15.60 5.07
CA ASP A 132 -0.87 15.19 6.46
C ASP A 132 -0.38 13.74 6.59
N GLY A 133 -0.36 12.96 5.50
CA GLY A 133 0.20 11.61 5.45
C GLY A 133 -0.81 10.47 5.64
N GLN A 134 -2.12 10.73 5.63
CA GLN A 134 -3.14 9.69 5.62
C GLN A 134 -3.35 9.18 4.19
N GLY A 135 -3.24 7.87 3.98
CA GLY A 135 -3.56 7.21 2.71
C GLY A 135 -4.92 6.53 2.74
N GLN A 136 -5.57 6.48 1.58
CA GLN A 136 -6.82 5.75 1.33
C GLN A 136 -6.74 5.06 -0.02
N VAL A 137 -7.42 3.94 -0.18
CA VAL A 137 -7.36 3.10 -1.39
C VAL A 137 -8.73 2.67 -1.89
N ASP A 138 -9.77 3.12 -1.22
CA ASP A 138 -11.17 2.86 -1.55
C ASP A 138 -11.62 3.49 -2.88
N ASN A 139 -10.96 4.55 -3.31
CA ASN A 139 -11.23 5.26 -4.56
C ASN A 139 -10.41 4.74 -5.77
N LEU A 140 -9.56 3.72 -5.59
CA LEU A 140 -8.68 3.24 -6.65
C LEU A 140 -9.45 2.43 -7.71
N PRO A 141 -9.23 2.68 -9.01
CA PRO A 141 -9.82 1.91 -10.10
C PRO A 141 -9.07 0.58 -10.28
N LEU A 142 -9.36 -0.42 -9.47
CA LEU A 142 -8.62 -1.69 -9.45
C LEU A 142 -8.54 -2.37 -10.83
N GLY A 143 -9.61 -2.26 -11.64
CA GLY A 143 -9.65 -2.80 -13.01
C GLY A 143 -8.76 -2.08 -14.03
N LEU A 144 -8.27 -0.90 -13.70
CA LEU A 144 -7.33 -0.14 -14.55
C LEU A 144 -5.88 -0.25 -14.12
N LEU A 145 -5.57 -0.85 -12.97
CA LEU A 145 -4.19 -0.95 -12.52
C LEU A 145 -3.36 -1.80 -13.49
N SER A 146 -2.25 -1.25 -13.96
CA SER A 146 -1.33 -1.89 -14.90
C SER A 146 -0.03 -2.34 -14.25
N ARG A 147 0.46 -1.59 -13.28
CA ARG A 147 1.72 -1.88 -12.56
C ARG A 147 1.66 -1.40 -11.13
N LEU A 148 2.29 -2.17 -10.27
CA LEU A 148 2.55 -1.86 -8.88
C LEU A 148 4.06 -1.87 -8.64
N GLU A 149 4.57 -0.77 -8.06
CA GLU A 149 5.94 -0.71 -7.54
C GLU A 149 5.88 -0.39 -6.05
N VAL A 150 6.66 -1.12 -5.25
CA VAL A 150 6.75 -0.90 -3.80
C VAL A 150 8.20 -0.65 -3.43
N LEU A 151 8.51 0.59 -3.04
CA LEU A 151 9.78 0.93 -2.42
C LEU A 151 9.65 0.68 -0.92
N ARG A 152 10.39 -0.29 -0.38
CA ARG A 152 10.26 -0.76 1.00
C ARG A 152 11.27 -0.07 1.92
N GLY A 153 10.81 0.29 3.11
CA GLY A 153 11.61 0.97 4.13
C GLY A 153 11.61 2.49 4.01
N PRO A 154 12.25 3.17 4.95
CA PRO A 154 12.34 4.61 5.04
C PRO A 154 12.72 5.30 3.73
N SER A 155 11.84 6.17 3.22
CA SER A 155 11.95 6.79 1.90
C SER A 155 11.70 8.30 1.91
N ALA A 156 11.86 8.93 3.07
CA ALA A 156 11.53 10.34 3.23
C ALA A 156 12.43 11.26 2.42
N SER A 157 13.67 10.88 2.14
CA SER A 157 14.56 11.64 1.24
C SER A 157 14.01 11.77 -0.19
N LEU A 158 13.11 10.87 -0.59
CA LEU A 158 12.45 10.88 -1.89
C LEU A 158 11.05 11.53 -1.82
N TYR A 159 10.27 11.21 -0.77
CA TYR A 159 8.83 11.42 -0.77
C TYR A 159 8.30 12.19 0.46
N GLY A 160 9.17 12.65 1.36
CA GLY A 160 8.77 13.33 2.61
C GLY A 160 8.17 12.34 3.61
N ASN A 161 6.97 12.63 4.11
CA ASN A 161 6.26 11.81 5.10
C ASN A 161 5.96 10.39 4.56
N ALA A 162 6.94 9.48 4.63
CA ALA A 162 6.92 8.12 4.08
C ALA A 162 7.84 7.18 4.87
N ALA A 163 7.50 6.92 6.14
CA ALA A 163 8.33 6.16 7.07
C ALA A 163 8.51 4.69 6.66
N GLY A 164 7.45 4.04 6.20
CA GLY A 164 7.46 2.63 5.80
C GLY A 164 7.81 2.41 4.33
N GLY A 165 7.65 3.42 3.48
CA GLY A 165 7.92 3.29 2.05
C GLY A 165 6.86 3.89 1.14
N VAL A 166 6.89 3.48 -0.11
CA VAL A 166 6.05 4.05 -1.17
C VAL A 166 5.37 2.94 -1.96
N LEU A 167 4.06 3.10 -2.15
CA LEU A 167 3.25 2.33 -3.07
C LEU A 167 2.99 3.18 -4.31
N TYR A 168 3.62 2.82 -5.43
CA TYR A 168 3.46 3.52 -6.70
C TYR A 168 2.62 2.67 -7.65
N LEU A 169 1.47 3.18 -8.04
CA LEU A 169 0.49 2.52 -8.90
C LEU A 169 0.45 3.22 -10.25
N ASN A 170 0.50 2.43 -11.31
CA ASN A 170 0.20 2.91 -12.65
C ASN A 170 -1.14 2.37 -13.12
N THR A 171 -1.92 3.20 -13.79
CA THR A 171 -3.13 2.76 -14.49
C THR A 171 -2.82 2.55 -15.98
N LEU A 172 -3.71 1.85 -16.67
CA LEU A 172 -3.61 1.63 -18.10
C LEU A 172 -3.49 2.95 -18.86
N ASP A 173 -2.62 2.98 -19.86
CA ASP A 173 -2.46 4.10 -20.78
C ASP A 173 -3.31 3.94 -22.03
N SER A 174 -3.63 2.69 -22.40
CA SER A 174 -4.44 2.32 -23.56
C SER A 174 -5.02 0.93 -23.38
N LEU A 175 -6.03 0.61 -24.15
CA LEU A 175 -6.52 -0.75 -24.37
C LEU A 175 -5.83 -1.31 -25.62
N ASP A 176 -4.90 -2.24 -25.44
CA ASP A 176 -4.19 -2.82 -26.55
C ASP A 176 -5.13 -3.72 -27.39
N GLY A 177 -5.24 -3.41 -28.70
CA GLY A 177 -6.06 -4.15 -29.63
C GLY A 177 -7.58 -4.05 -29.45
N ALA A 178 -8.07 -3.30 -28.45
CA ALA A 178 -9.50 -3.13 -28.19
C ALA A 178 -9.90 -1.66 -28.15
N SER A 179 -11.11 -1.33 -28.58
CA SER A 179 -11.73 0.00 -28.43
C SER A 179 -12.55 0.10 -27.15
N THR A 180 -13.15 -1.00 -26.74
CA THR A 180 -14.03 -1.06 -25.56
C THR A 180 -13.88 -2.41 -24.87
N ARG A 181 -13.89 -2.41 -23.54
CA ARG A 181 -13.88 -3.60 -22.69
C ARG A 181 -15.02 -3.55 -21.70
N PHE A 182 -15.82 -4.58 -21.69
CA PHE A 182 -16.85 -4.80 -20.68
C PHE A 182 -16.48 -5.99 -19.81
N ARG A 183 -16.54 -5.83 -18.48
CA ARG A 183 -16.31 -6.91 -17.52
C ARG A 183 -17.49 -7.04 -16.58
N SER A 184 -17.88 -8.29 -16.28
CA SER A 184 -18.83 -8.62 -15.24
C SER A 184 -18.29 -9.77 -14.38
N THR A 185 -18.38 -9.61 -13.05
CA THR A 185 -17.92 -10.62 -12.09
C THR A 185 -18.96 -10.79 -10.99
N PHE A 186 -19.28 -12.04 -10.66
CA PHE A 186 -20.22 -12.42 -9.61
C PHE A 186 -19.50 -13.32 -8.61
N GLY A 187 -19.91 -13.29 -7.35
CA GLY A 187 -19.28 -14.12 -6.33
C GLY A 187 -20.15 -14.37 -5.11
N SER A 188 -19.58 -15.09 -4.16
CA SER A 188 -20.18 -15.34 -2.85
C SER A 188 -20.54 -14.03 -2.14
N TYR A 189 -21.48 -14.09 -1.23
CA TYR A 189 -21.96 -12.95 -0.41
C TYR A 189 -22.59 -11.83 -1.23
N GLY A 190 -23.32 -12.18 -2.29
CA GLY A 190 -24.00 -11.20 -3.14
C GLY A 190 -23.05 -10.29 -3.91
N TYR A 191 -21.78 -10.68 -4.07
CA TYR A 191 -20.80 -9.88 -4.80
C TYR A 191 -21.16 -9.76 -6.28
N GLN A 192 -21.17 -8.52 -6.77
CA GLN A 192 -21.37 -8.13 -8.16
C GLN A 192 -20.46 -6.98 -8.51
N ASN A 193 -19.76 -7.09 -9.62
CA ASN A 193 -18.91 -6.03 -10.15
C ASN A 193 -19.15 -5.89 -11.66
N TYR A 194 -19.42 -4.68 -12.11
CA TYR A 194 -19.61 -4.33 -13.50
C TYR A 194 -18.68 -3.21 -13.90
N GLN A 195 -17.95 -3.39 -14.98
CA GLN A 195 -16.99 -2.41 -15.49
C GLN A 195 -17.19 -2.18 -16.98
N LEU A 196 -17.08 -0.94 -17.39
CA LEU A 196 -17.01 -0.52 -18.78
C LEU A 196 -15.78 0.37 -18.95
N THR A 197 -14.88 -0.02 -19.84
CA THR A 197 -13.71 0.79 -20.22
C THR A 197 -13.75 1.02 -21.71
N THR A 198 -13.66 2.27 -22.13
CA THR A 198 -13.61 2.63 -23.55
C THR A 198 -12.45 3.58 -23.82
N GLN A 199 -11.86 3.47 -25.01
CA GLN A 199 -10.82 4.40 -25.44
C GLN A 199 -11.17 5.10 -26.76
N LEU A 200 -10.75 6.35 -26.84
CA LEU A 200 -10.70 7.12 -28.06
C LEU A 200 -9.22 7.36 -28.39
N LYS A 201 -8.77 6.84 -29.54
CA LYS A 201 -7.37 6.91 -29.97
C LYS A 201 -7.23 7.72 -31.24
N GLY A 202 -6.56 8.87 -31.14
CA GLY A 202 -6.12 9.68 -32.26
C GLY A 202 -4.61 9.62 -32.45
N ALA A 203 -4.09 10.34 -33.45
CA ALA A 203 -2.67 10.32 -33.77
C ALA A 203 -1.75 10.81 -32.63
N LYS A 204 -2.20 11.75 -31.83
CA LYS A 204 -1.44 12.37 -30.72
C LYS A 204 -2.13 12.28 -29.37
N THR A 205 -3.37 11.80 -29.33
CA THR A 205 -4.20 11.81 -28.12
C THR A 205 -4.81 10.45 -27.91
N ILE A 206 -4.73 9.95 -26.68
CA ILE A 206 -5.46 8.79 -26.20
C ILE A 206 -6.30 9.26 -25.02
N ALA A 207 -7.61 9.03 -25.08
CA ALA A 207 -8.53 9.26 -23.97
C ALA A 207 -9.13 7.90 -23.55
N LEU A 208 -9.02 7.58 -22.27
CA LEU A 208 -9.54 6.38 -21.64
C LEU A 208 -10.62 6.78 -20.62
N PHE A 209 -11.78 6.16 -20.70
CA PHE A 209 -12.87 6.34 -19.77
C PHE A 209 -13.23 5.01 -19.13
N HIS A 210 -13.47 5.01 -17.83
CA HIS A 210 -13.78 3.81 -17.07
C HIS A 210 -14.90 4.07 -16.08
N LEU A 211 -15.87 3.18 -16.08
CA LEU A 211 -16.96 3.10 -15.12
C LEU A 211 -16.88 1.78 -14.38
N ASN A 212 -17.03 1.81 -13.09
CA ASN A 212 -17.08 0.62 -12.25
C ASN A 212 -18.20 0.75 -11.21
N ARG A 213 -18.99 -0.31 -11.07
CA ARG A 213 -19.98 -0.47 -10.00
C ARG A 213 -19.71 -1.77 -9.26
N THR A 214 -19.52 -1.68 -7.95
CA THR A 214 -19.32 -2.81 -7.04
C THR A 214 -20.41 -2.85 -6.00
N THR A 215 -21.02 -4.02 -5.78
CA THR A 215 -21.95 -4.27 -4.69
C THR A 215 -21.64 -5.62 -4.04
N THR A 216 -21.83 -5.71 -2.73
CA THR A 216 -21.76 -6.97 -1.97
C THR A 216 -22.59 -6.83 -0.69
N GLU A 217 -23.12 -7.95 -0.20
CA GLU A 217 -23.74 -8.03 1.12
C GLU A 217 -22.70 -8.18 2.23
N GLY A 218 -21.46 -8.57 1.84
CA GLY A 218 -20.36 -8.87 2.75
C GLY A 218 -20.46 -10.25 3.40
N PHE A 219 -19.37 -10.69 4.02
CA PHE A 219 -19.30 -11.99 4.71
C PHE A 219 -20.06 -12.00 6.03
N ARG A 220 -19.86 -10.97 6.84
CA ARG A 220 -20.52 -10.81 8.13
C ARG A 220 -21.89 -10.17 7.95
N ALA A 221 -22.78 -10.38 8.90
CA ALA A 221 -23.97 -9.55 9.01
C ALA A 221 -23.56 -8.08 9.12
N PHE A 222 -24.28 -7.19 8.45
CA PHE A 222 -24.03 -5.75 8.48
C PHE A 222 -22.59 -5.36 8.04
N SER A 223 -22.17 -5.90 6.88
CA SER A 223 -20.86 -5.60 6.26
C SER A 223 -20.96 -5.36 4.74
N GLY A 224 -22.11 -4.86 4.29
CA GLY A 224 -22.36 -4.62 2.87
C GLY A 224 -21.65 -3.39 2.32
N LEU A 225 -21.42 -3.39 0.99
CA LEU A 225 -20.84 -2.28 0.22
C LEU A 225 -21.69 -1.96 -1.00
N LYS A 226 -21.80 -0.67 -1.30
CA LYS A 226 -22.22 -0.14 -2.60
C LYS A 226 -21.24 0.94 -3.02
N GLN A 227 -20.64 0.81 -4.20
CA GLN A 227 -19.63 1.75 -4.68
C GLN A 227 -19.74 1.93 -6.18
N ASN A 228 -19.58 3.17 -6.64
CA ASN A 228 -19.48 3.55 -8.05
C ASN A 228 -18.20 4.36 -8.24
N VAL A 229 -17.43 4.06 -9.28
CA VAL A 229 -16.19 4.77 -9.60
C VAL A 229 -16.20 5.15 -11.06
N PHE A 230 -15.86 6.40 -11.34
CA PHE A 230 -15.63 6.91 -12.68
C PHE A 230 -14.20 7.43 -12.79
N ASN A 231 -13.51 7.04 -13.86
CA ASN A 231 -12.17 7.55 -14.18
C ASN A 231 -12.13 8.03 -15.63
N ALA A 232 -11.39 9.12 -15.84
CA ALA A 232 -10.98 9.55 -17.15
C ALA A 232 -9.48 9.86 -17.16
N LYS A 233 -8.77 9.39 -18.18
CA LYS A 233 -7.35 9.64 -18.39
C LYS A 233 -7.14 10.08 -19.84
N ILE A 234 -6.57 11.28 -20.03
CA ILE A 234 -6.31 11.83 -21.36
C ILE A 234 -4.82 12.10 -21.46
N LYS A 235 -4.16 11.40 -22.38
CA LYS A 235 -2.75 11.60 -22.73
C LYS A 235 -2.67 12.30 -24.07
N HIS A 236 -1.98 13.44 -24.11
CA HIS A 236 -1.71 14.17 -25.34
C HIS A 236 -0.20 14.35 -25.52
N SER A 237 0.32 14.00 -26.70
CA SER A 237 1.71 14.19 -27.08
C SER A 237 1.80 15.38 -28.02
N PHE A 238 2.31 16.52 -27.52
CA PHE A 238 2.62 17.69 -28.37
C PHE A 238 3.73 17.35 -29.35
N SER A 239 4.73 16.59 -28.85
CA SER A 239 5.86 16.05 -29.60
C SER A 239 6.36 14.75 -28.93
N PRO A 240 7.31 13.99 -29.50
CA PRO A 240 7.93 12.85 -28.81
C PRO A 240 8.56 13.20 -27.46
N ARG A 241 8.95 14.49 -27.26
CA ARG A 241 9.62 15.01 -26.06
C ARG A 241 8.72 15.81 -25.12
N SER A 242 7.46 16.05 -25.49
CA SER A 242 6.51 16.83 -24.67
C SER A 242 5.17 16.14 -24.59
N LYS A 243 4.77 15.75 -23.38
CA LYS A 243 3.54 15.00 -23.12
C LYS A 243 2.81 15.59 -21.93
N ILE A 244 1.48 15.60 -22.00
CA ILE A 244 0.60 15.93 -20.90
C ILE A 244 -0.32 14.76 -20.62
N ASN A 245 -0.51 14.47 -19.34
CA ASN A 245 -1.46 13.49 -18.84
C ASN A 245 -2.46 14.17 -17.92
N PHE A 246 -3.71 14.12 -18.27
CA PHE A 246 -4.82 14.65 -17.50
C PHE A 246 -5.59 13.48 -16.89
N GLN A 247 -5.94 13.56 -15.61
CA GLN A 247 -6.62 12.51 -14.84
C GLN A 247 -7.79 13.09 -14.09
N LEU A 248 -8.89 12.34 -14.09
CA LEU A 248 -10.05 12.60 -13.27
C LEU A 248 -10.50 11.29 -12.62
N ASN A 249 -10.74 11.32 -11.33
CA ASN A 249 -11.38 10.24 -10.58
C ASN A 249 -12.58 10.79 -9.81
N TYR A 250 -13.69 10.09 -9.87
CA TYR A 250 -14.84 10.33 -9.02
C TYR A 250 -15.30 9.01 -8.40
N THR A 251 -15.43 8.99 -7.09
CA THR A 251 -15.90 7.83 -6.32
C THR A 251 -17.09 8.23 -5.47
N ASN A 252 -18.17 7.48 -5.61
CA ASN A 252 -19.35 7.58 -4.78
C ASN A 252 -19.58 6.23 -4.10
N SER A 253 -19.46 6.18 -2.78
CA SER A 253 -19.80 5.04 -1.93
C SER A 253 -20.93 5.45 -0.99
N PRO A 254 -22.21 5.27 -1.40
CA PRO A 254 -23.35 5.75 -0.62
C PRO A 254 -23.53 4.98 0.69
N LYS A 255 -22.94 3.80 0.80
CA LYS A 255 -23.03 2.97 2.00
C LYS A 255 -21.94 1.90 2.02
N ALA A 256 -21.16 1.89 3.11
CA ALA A 256 -20.30 0.80 3.52
C ALA A 256 -20.59 0.51 5.01
N GLU A 257 -21.07 -0.68 5.34
CA GLU A 257 -21.51 -1.06 6.69
C GLU A 257 -20.32 -1.57 7.52
N ASP A 258 -20.31 -1.24 8.83
CA ASP A 258 -19.28 -1.69 9.79
C ASP A 258 -19.90 -2.67 10.80
N ALA A 259 -19.56 -3.94 10.66
CA ALA A 259 -19.99 -5.00 11.57
C ALA A 259 -19.35 -4.93 12.98
N GLY A 260 -18.28 -4.14 13.14
CA GLY A 260 -17.55 -3.96 14.40
C GLY A 260 -16.71 -5.15 14.85
N GLY A 261 -15.80 -4.90 15.79
CA GLY A 261 -14.98 -5.94 16.45
C GLY A 261 -15.76 -6.74 17.48
N LEU A 262 -15.48 -8.03 17.55
CA LEU A 262 -16.08 -9.01 18.46
C LEU A 262 -15.10 -9.42 19.56
N LYS A 263 -15.62 -9.98 20.65
CA LYS A 263 -14.85 -10.76 21.62
C LYS A 263 -14.63 -12.17 21.09
N LEU A 264 -13.73 -12.92 21.70
CA LEU A 264 -13.44 -14.30 21.29
C LEU A 264 -14.67 -15.21 21.42
N ASP A 265 -15.35 -15.18 22.56
CA ASP A 265 -16.57 -15.95 22.83
C ASP A 265 -17.71 -15.61 21.86
N GLU A 266 -17.83 -14.35 21.44
CA GLU A 266 -18.78 -13.93 20.41
C GLU A 266 -18.42 -14.54 19.05
N THR A 267 -17.13 -14.62 18.68
CA THR A 267 -16.72 -15.26 17.42
C THR A 267 -16.95 -16.77 17.43
N GLU A 268 -16.78 -17.41 18.58
CA GLU A 268 -17.07 -18.85 18.75
C GLU A 268 -18.57 -19.17 18.65
N ALA A 269 -19.42 -18.26 19.12
CA ALA A 269 -20.87 -18.41 19.06
C ALA A 269 -21.41 -18.26 17.62
N ASP A 270 -21.00 -17.23 16.92
CA ASP A 270 -21.32 -17.01 15.49
C ASP A 270 -20.23 -16.17 14.82
N PHE A 271 -19.47 -16.82 13.96
CA PHE A 271 -18.35 -16.19 13.24
C PHE A 271 -18.80 -15.12 12.21
N ARG A 272 -20.09 -15.06 11.88
CA ARG A 272 -20.64 -14.11 10.91
C ARG A 272 -21.41 -12.96 11.56
N GLN A 273 -21.61 -12.97 12.87
CA GLN A 273 -22.41 -11.95 13.53
C GLN A 273 -21.78 -10.54 13.43
N ALA A 274 -22.61 -9.52 13.42
CA ALA A 274 -22.22 -8.16 13.71
C ALA A 274 -22.26 -7.94 15.25
N ARG A 275 -21.42 -7.02 15.72
CA ARG A 275 -21.51 -6.55 17.10
C ARG A 275 -22.85 -5.86 17.31
N GLN A 276 -23.62 -6.23 18.36
CA GLN A 276 -24.96 -5.68 18.62
C GLN A 276 -24.95 -4.15 18.68
N ARG A 277 -23.96 -3.56 19.36
CA ARG A 277 -23.85 -2.10 19.47
C ARG A 277 -23.66 -1.41 18.10
N ASN A 278 -23.00 -2.07 17.14
CA ASN A 278 -22.87 -1.52 15.78
C ASN A 278 -24.21 -1.52 15.05
N LEU A 279 -25.04 -2.54 15.27
CA LEU A 279 -26.43 -2.56 14.77
C LEU A 279 -27.29 -1.47 15.40
N ASP A 280 -27.23 -1.33 16.74
CA ASP A 280 -28.02 -0.35 17.50
C ASP A 280 -27.70 1.09 17.07
N TYR A 281 -26.42 1.38 16.79
CA TYR A 281 -25.95 2.70 16.36
C TYR A 281 -25.92 2.89 14.85
N ASN A 282 -26.34 1.87 14.07
CA ASN A 282 -26.38 1.87 12.62
C ASN A 282 -25.05 2.35 11.99
N THR A 283 -23.95 1.69 12.35
CA THR A 283 -22.60 2.10 11.96
C THR A 283 -22.34 1.89 10.48
N PHE A 284 -21.93 2.92 9.78
CA PHE A 284 -21.57 2.88 8.37
C PHE A 284 -20.73 4.08 7.97
N GLU A 285 -20.20 4.03 6.77
CA GLU A 285 -19.48 5.10 6.10
C GLU A 285 -20.15 5.43 4.77
N LYS A 286 -20.21 6.72 4.44
CA LYS A 286 -20.59 7.26 3.14
C LYS A 286 -19.48 8.17 2.64
N ILE A 287 -19.13 8.05 1.35
CA ILE A 287 -18.06 8.83 0.72
C ILE A 287 -18.51 9.34 -0.63
N ASP A 288 -18.23 10.63 -0.86
CA ASP A 288 -18.21 11.26 -2.16
C ASP A 288 -16.81 11.90 -2.35
N GLN A 289 -16.02 11.40 -3.29
CA GLN A 289 -14.67 11.90 -3.53
C GLN A 289 -14.48 12.25 -5.00
N PHE A 290 -13.89 13.41 -5.24
CA PHE A 290 -13.47 13.87 -6.56
C PHE A 290 -12.01 14.23 -6.54
N LYS A 291 -11.29 13.86 -7.60
CA LYS A 291 -9.89 14.25 -7.81
C LYS A 291 -9.65 14.56 -9.28
N ILE A 292 -8.95 15.66 -9.51
CA ILE A 292 -8.45 16.05 -10.81
C ILE A 292 -6.97 16.33 -10.73
N GLY A 293 -6.22 15.90 -11.72
CA GLY A 293 -4.79 16.12 -11.77
C GLY A 293 -4.26 16.23 -13.18
N MET A 294 -3.14 16.91 -13.31
CA MET A 294 -2.44 17.08 -14.55
C MET A 294 -0.94 16.85 -14.31
N ARG A 295 -0.30 16.10 -15.19
CA ARG A 295 1.14 15.88 -15.19
C ARG A 295 1.70 16.24 -16.57
N TRP A 296 2.75 17.03 -16.57
CA TRP A 296 3.46 17.45 -17.77
C TRP A 296 4.90 16.94 -17.73
N GLU A 297 5.29 16.25 -18.80
CA GLU A 297 6.63 15.73 -19.02
C GLU A 297 7.24 16.43 -20.22
N GLN A 298 8.43 17.01 -20.05
CA GLN A 298 9.17 17.73 -21.07
C GLN A 298 10.64 17.30 -21.07
N GLU A 299 11.18 17.01 -22.25
CA GLU A 299 12.61 16.73 -22.45
C GLU A 299 13.22 17.81 -23.33
N TRP A 300 14.42 18.29 -22.97
CA TRP A 300 15.24 19.21 -23.75
C TRP A 300 16.57 18.56 -24.09
N GLY A 301 16.81 18.35 -25.39
CA GLY A 301 17.95 17.55 -25.82
C GLY A 301 17.85 16.10 -25.34
N SER A 302 19.00 15.55 -25.01
CA SER A 302 19.13 14.18 -24.42
C SER A 302 19.44 14.20 -22.94
N GLN A 303 19.69 15.35 -22.34
CA GLN A 303 20.24 15.49 -21.00
C GLN A 303 19.22 16.00 -20.00
N TRP A 304 18.35 16.93 -20.37
CA TRP A 304 17.45 17.60 -19.44
C TRP A 304 16.03 17.07 -19.56
N SER A 305 15.39 16.85 -18.41
CA SER A 305 13.97 16.53 -18.35
C SER A 305 13.29 17.24 -17.19
N LEU A 306 12.05 17.67 -17.42
CA LEU A 306 11.15 18.25 -16.42
C LEU A 306 9.94 17.36 -16.31
N ASP A 307 9.53 17.08 -15.08
CA ASP A 307 8.30 16.36 -14.74
C ASP A 307 7.57 17.16 -13.67
N SER A 308 6.42 17.71 -14.01
CA SER A 308 5.62 18.56 -13.12
C SER A 308 4.21 18.07 -13.03
N TYR A 309 3.62 18.18 -11.86
CA TYR A 309 2.21 17.86 -11.64
C TYR A 309 1.50 18.94 -10.81
N VAL A 310 0.20 19.01 -10.98
CA VAL A 310 -0.73 19.76 -10.13
C VAL A 310 -1.97 18.93 -9.93
N PHE A 311 -2.57 19.00 -8.75
CA PHE A 311 -3.82 18.32 -8.47
C PHE A 311 -4.68 19.07 -7.46
N TYR A 312 -5.97 18.77 -7.52
CA TYR A 312 -6.96 19.15 -6.52
C TYR A 312 -7.88 17.96 -6.24
N SER A 313 -8.25 17.77 -4.98
CA SER A 313 -9.21 16.76 -4.55
C SER A 313 -10.10 17.28 -3.43
N PHE A 314 -11.36 16.86 -3.42
CA PHE A 314 -12.18 16.93 -2.21
C PHE A 314 -12.70 15.54 -1.84
N ARG A 315 -12.95 15.34 -0.56
CA ARG A 315 -13.60 14.16 0.00
C ARG A 315 -14.65 14.60 1.02
N ASP A 316 -15.89 14.27 0.74
CA ASP A 316 -17.03 14.40 1.63
C ASP A 316 -17.26 13.04 2.28
N PHE A 317 -16.99 12.97 3.58
CA PHE A 317 -17.06 11.78 4.39
C PHE A 317 -18.10 11.95 5.48
N TYR A 318 -19.04 11.02 5.54
CA TYR A 318 -20.02 10.93 6.62
C TYR A 318 -19.98 9.52 7.23
N GLY A 319 -19.70 9.42 8.54
CA GLY A 319 -19.58 8.15 9.24
C GLY A 319 -20.36 8.10 10.56
N LYS A 320 -20.93 6.94 10.87
CA LYS A 320 -21.56 6.65 12.17
C LYS A 320 -20.76 5.61 12.91
N LEU A 321 -20.37 5.93 14.14
CA LEU A 321 -19.59 5.10 15.05
C LEU A 321 -20.46 4.60 16.21
N PRO A 322 -20.06 3.49 16.91
CA PRO A 322 -20.90 2.83 17.89
C PRO A 322 -20.86 3.48 19.29
N PHE A 323 -20.98 4.82 19.35
CA PHE A 323 -21.06 5.58 20.59
C PHE A 323 -21.83 6.89 20.40
N GLU A 324 -22.38 7.44 21.49
CA GLU A 324 -23.29 8.58 21.45
C GLU A 324 -22.57 9.90 21.23
N ASN A 325 -21.66 10.28 22.14
CA ASN A 325 -21.07 11.61 22.13
C ASN A 325 -20.01 11.77 21.02
N GLY A 326 -20.36 12.50 19.96
CA GLY A 326 -19.52 12.69 18.78
C GLY A 326 -19.38 11.44 17.90
N GLY A 327 -20.33 10.50 18.02
CA GLY A 327 -20.35 9.25 17.26
C GLY A 327 -20.74 9.41 15.78
N ILE A 328 -21.25 10.55 15.36
CA ILE A 328 -21.40 10.89 13.94
C ILE A 328 -20.30 11.87 13.57
N ILE A 329 -19.59 11.56 12.50
CA ILE A 329 -18.53 12.38 11.92
C ILE A 329 -18.99 12.85 10.54
N ASP A 330 -18.95 14.15 10.34
CA ASP A 330 -19.13 14.81 9.05
C ASP A 330 -17.84 15.56 8.74
N LEU A 331 -17.10 15.12 7.71
CA LEU A 331 -15.78 15.62 7.39
C LEU A 331 -15.72 16.03 5.91
N PHE A 332 -15.63 17.33 5.67
CA PHE A 332 -15.39 17.84 4.33
C PHE A 332 -13.92 18.23 4.18
N ARG A 333 -13.17 17.42 3.45
CA ARG A 333 -11.73 17.57 3.22
C ARG A 333 -11.46 18.12 1.83
N ASN A 334 -10.66 19.19 1.76
CA ASN A 334 -10.06 19.67 0.51
C ASN A 334 -8.55 19.52 0.60
N TYR A 335 -7.92 18.97 -0.44
CA TYR A 335 -6.47 18.92 -0.52
C TYR A 335 -5.98 19.12 -1.94
N TYR A 336 -4.84 19.77 -2.06
CA TYR A 336 -4.26 20.17 -3.33
C TYR A 336 -2.75 20.21 -3.23
N GLY A 337 -2.10 20.19 -4.38
CA GLY A 337 -0.65 20.29 -4.41
C GLY A 337 -0.10 20.44 -5.81
N LEU A 338 1.15 20.84 -5.85
CA LEU A 338 1.96 20.87 -7.05
C LEU A 338 3.36 20.34 -6.74
N GLY A 339 3.99 19.75 -7.73
CA GLY A 339 5.39 19.33 -7.63
C GLY A 339 6.06 19.45 -8.98
N SER A 340 7.37 19.68 -8.94
CA SER A 340 8.20 19.79 -10.14
C SER A 340 9.56 19.15 -9.89
N ARG A 341 10.07 18.43 -10.86
CA ARG A 341 11.35 17.73 -10.81
C ARG A 341 12.15 18.04 -12.07
N LEU A 342 13.26 18.73 -11.93
CA LEU A 342 14.23 18.98 -12.98
C LEU A 342 15.34 17.94 -12.88
N SER A 343 15.54 17.16 -13.92
CA SER A 343 16.56 16.11 -13.95
C SER A 343 17.58 16.38 -15.05
N TYR A 344 18.81 16.01 -14.78
CA TYR A 344 19.92 16.05 -15.73
C TYR A 344 20.61 14.70 -15.78
N GLU A 345 20.96 14.24 -16.97
CA GLU A 345 21.72 13.02 -17.20
C GLU A 345 22.83 13.26 -18.21
N GLU A 346 24.05 12.88 -17.86
CA GLU A 346 25.20 12.91 -18.74
C GLU A 346 25.99 11.59 -18.65
N THR A 347 26.37 11.08 -19.79
CA THR A 347 27.21 9.88 -19.89
C THR A 347 28.51 10.21 -20.63
N GLN A 348 29.63 10.04 -19.95
CA GLN A 348 30.98 10.21 -20.49
C GLN A 348 31.79 8.94 -20.30
N SER A 349 32.06 8.19 -21.37
CA SER A 349 32.78 6.92 -21.30
C SER A 349 32.12 5.92 -20.32
N LYS A 350 32.77 5.66 -19.17
CA LYS A 350 32.30 4.73 -18.13
C LYS A 350 31.56 5.42 -16.98
N LEU A 351 31.44 6.73 -17.03
CA LEU A 351 30.78 7.53 -15.99
C LEU A 351 29.43 8.00 -16.49
N THR A 352 28.36 7.66 -15.78
CA THR A 352 27.04 8.28 -15.95
C THR A 352 26.71 9.03 -14.68
N HIS A 353 26.42 10.31 -14.82
CA HIS A 353 26.00 11.19 -13.74
C HIS A 353 24.56 11.62 -13.99
N ARG A 354 23.69 11.39 -13.00
CA ARG A 354 22.28 11.79 -13.01
C ARG A 354 21.99 12.54 -11.74
N TRP A 355 21.41 13.72 -11.83
CA TRP A 355 20.88 14.39 -10.65
C TRP A 355 19.48 14.93 -10.90
N GLN A 356 18.74 15.14 -9.82
CA GLN A 356 17.38 15.65 -9.84
C GLN A 356 17.16 16.63 -8.70
N LEU A 357 16.73 17.83 -9.04
CA LEU A 357 16.22 18.83 -8.10
C LEU A 357 14.70 18.76 -8.08
N GLY A 358 14.12 18.56 -6.90
CA GLY A 358 12.68 18.46 -6.70
C GLY A 358 12.15 19.58 -5.81
N PHE A 359 10.98 20.09 -6.16
CA PHE A 359 10.17 21.00 -5.33
C PHE A 359 8.76 20.44 -5.24
N GLU A 360 8.15 20.54 -4.06
CA GLU A 360 6.78 20.07 -3.80
C GLU A 360 6.13 20.98 -2.77
N THR A 361 4.87 21.37 -3.02
CA THR A 361 4.05 22.04 -2.01
C THR A 361 2.64 21.49 -2.03
N ASN A 362 2.08 21.29 -0.83
CA ASN A 362 0.77 20.68 -0.65
C ASN A 362 0.02 21.41 0.48
N GLY A 363 -1.30 21.48 0.35
CA GLY A 363 -2.19 22.03 1.36
C GLY A 363 -3.41 21.16 1.57
N GLN A 364 -3.93 21.17 2.81
CA GLN A 364 -5.14 20.45 3.21
C GLN A 364 -5.97 21.32 4.14
N ARG A 365 -7.28 21.26 3.98
CA ARG A 365 -8.28 21.92 4.83
C ARG A 365 -9.42 20.96 5.10
N ASP A 366 -9.63 20.64 6.36
CA ASP A 366 -10.65 19.73 6.85
C ASP A 366 -11.65 20.50 7.70
N GLN A 367 -12.90 20.64 7.22
CA GLN A 367 -14.01 21.02 8.08
C GLN A 367 -14.50 19.75 8.75
N ARG A 368 -14.39 19.66 10.06
CA ARG A 368 -14.79 18.51 10.86
C ARG A 368 -15.89 18.88 11.82
N ASP A 369 -17.04 18.25 11.64
CA ASP A 369 -18.17 18.34 12.55
C ASP A 369 -18.44 16.98 13.18
N ARG A 370 -18.83 16.97 14.45
CA ARG A 370 -19.28 15.79 15.14
C ARG A 370 -20.63 16.01 15.78
N PHE A 371 -21.49 15.02 15.67
CA PHE A 371 -22.82 15.04 16.25
C PHE A 371 -23.01 13.85 17.18
N GLN A 372 -23.97 13.98 18.08
CA GLN A 372 -24.44 12.84 18.85
C GLN A 372 -25.02 11.78 17.91
N ASN A 373 -24.72 10.51 18.18
CA ASN A 373 -25.36 9.36 17.55
C ASN A 373 -26.40 8.78 18.51
N LEU A 374 -27.63 9.17 18.40
CA LEU A 374 -28.75 8.72 19.23
C LEU A 374 -29.32 7.43 18.64
N GLN A 375 -28.61 6.31 18.84
CA GLN A 375 -28.98 4.99 18.29
C GLN A 375 -29.30 5.02 16.80
N GLY A 376 -28.38 5.57 16.02
CA GLY A 376 -28.51 5.69 14.57
C GLY A 376 -29.16 6.99 14.08
N MET A 377 -29.74 7.81 14.96
CA MET A 377 -30.27 9.14 14.63
C MET A 377 -29.26 10.23 14.98
N GLN A 378 -29.14 11.24 14.12
CA GLN A 378 -28.27 12.39 14.40
C GLN A 378 -28.91 13.31 15.43
N GLY A 379 -28.20 13.57 16.52
CA GLY A 379 -28.55 14.54 17.54
C GLY A 379 -27.80 15.86 17.37
N ASP A 380 -27.54 16.54 18.50
CA ASP A 380 -26.90 17.85 18.54
C ASP A 380 -25.44 17.82 18.02
N ASN A 381 -25.00 18.94 17.42
CA ASN A 381 -23.60 19.17 17.10
C ASN A 381 -22.81 19.36 18.42
N VAL A 382 -21.78 18.54 18.63
CA VAL A 382 -20.97 18.56 19.85
C VAL A 382 -19.52 18.95 19.61
N PHE A 383 -19.14 19.17 18.34
CA PHE A 383 -17.78 19.53 17.94
C PHE A 383 -17.79 20.10 16.52
N SER A 384 -17.11 21.23 16.31
CA SER A 384 -16.93 21.84 14.98
C SER A 384 -15.61 22.59 14.93
N GLN A 385 -14.73 22.23 13.99
CA GLN A 385 -13.48 22.97 13.77
C GLN A 385 -12.99 22.86 12.32
N LEU A 386 -12.25 23.88 11.89
CA LEU A 386 -11.53 23.90 10.62
C LEU A 386 -10.04 23.60 10.87
N GLU A 387 -9.60 22.45 10.42
CA GLU A 387 -8.22 21.98 10.53
C GLU A 387 -7.44 22.34 9.26
N ARG A 388 -6.14 22.66 9.39
CA ARG A 388 -5.28 23.05 8.27
C ARG A 388 -3.93 22.35 8.37
N PHE A 389 -3.43 21.92 7.22
CA PHE A 389 -2.09 21.38 7.06
C PHE A 389 -1.44 21.98 5.80
N GLY A 390 -0.18 22.35 5.91
CA GLY A 390 0.64 22.83 4.80
C GLY A 390 2.00 22.16 4.80
N ASN A 391 2.54 21.89 3.61
CA ASN A 391 3.88 21.33 3.44
C ASN A 391 4.60 21.98 2.26
N VAL A 392 5.89 22.28 2.48
CA VAL A 392 6.84 22.65 1.41
C VAL A 392 8.05 21.73 1.53
N GLY A 393 8.42 21.05 0.44
CA GLY A 393 9.55 20.14 0.39
C GLY A 393 10.49 20.46 -0.76
N ILE A 394 11.80 20.45 -0.50
CA ILE A 394 12.87 20.57 -1.50
C ILE A 394 13.73 19.33 -1.40
N SER A 395 14.05 18.70 -2.53
CA SER A 395 14.87 17.49 -2.57
C SER A 395 15.96 17.58 -3.64
N LEU A 396 17.11 17.00 -3.32
CA LEU A 396 18.22 16.78 -4.26
C LEU A 396 18.54 15.28 -4.26
N LEU A 397 18.54 14.67 -5.44
CA LEU A 397 18.96 13.29 -5.66
C LEU A 397 20.13 13.30 -6.62
N ASP A 398 21.09 12.41 -6.37
CA ASP A 398 22.29 12.27 -7.18
C ASP A 398 22.63 10.79 -7.36
N ASP A 399 22.79 10.35 -8.61
CA ASP A 399 23.25 9.02 -9.01
C ASP A 399 24.57 9.16 -9.75
N LEU A 400 25.63 8.63 -9.17
CA LEU A 400 26.92 8.52 -9.80
C LEU A 400 27.20 7.05 -10.13
N GLN A 401 27.11 6.70 -11.39
CA GLN A 401 27.41 5.37 -11.88
C GLN A 401 28.78 5.36 -12.55
N TRP A 402 29.72 4.61 -11.97
CA TRP A 402 31.08 4.45 -12.50
C TRP A 402 31.44 2.98 -12.59
N ASP A 403 31.60 2.49 -13.81
CA ASP A 403 31.93 1.09 -14.13
C ASP A 403 30.99 0.11 -13.38
N LYS A 404 31.48 -0.57 -12.35
CA LYS A 404 30.74 -1.55 -11.54
C LYS A 404 29.95 -0.93 -10.38
N PHE A 405 30.21 0.32 -10.04
CA PHE A 405 29.61 1.01 -8.91
C PHE A 405 28.47 1.91 -9.33
N LEU A 406 27.44 1.98 -8.50
CA LEU A 406 26.45 3.06 -8.51
C LEU A 406 26.32 3.56 -7.07
N ILE A 407 26.51 4.85 -6.88
CA ILE A 407 26.28 5.55 -5.62
C ILE A 407 25.08 6.45 -5.82
N ARG A 408 24.07 6.30 -4.98
CA ARG A 408 22.89 7.17 -4.93
C ARG A 408 22.88 7.92 -3.63
N SER A 409 22.81 9.24 -3.67
CA SER A 409 22.62 10.10 -2.52
C SER A 409 21.33 10.90 -2.66
N GLY A 410 20.67 11.13 -1.53
CA GLY A 410 19.45 11.92 -1.45
C GLY A 410 19.43 12.80 -0.23
N LEU A 411 18.94 14.01 -0.40
CA LEU A 411 18.72 14.97 0.68
C LEU A 411 17.39 15.66 0.45
N ARG A 412 16.54 15.69 1.49
CA ARG A 412 15.27 16.42 1.44
C ARG A 412 15.05 17.22 2.71
N LEU A 413 14.61 18.46 2.52
CA LEU A 413 14.16 19.35 3.57
C LEU A 413 12.64 19.54 3.42
N ASP A 414 11.89 19.24 4.47
CA ASP A 414 10.45 19.50 4.56
C ASP A 414 10.19 20.54 5.65
N TYR A 415 9.35 21.52 5.34
CA TYR A 415 8.75 22.45 6.28
C TYR A 415 7.24 22.23 6.29
N GLN A 416 6.66 21.98 7.47
CA GLN A 416 5.25 21.64 7.64
C GLN A 416 4.63 22.53 8.71
N THR A 417 3.38 22.93 8.47
CA THR A 417 2.56 23.69 9.40
C THR A 417 1.22 23.01 9.59
N LEU A 418 0.71 23.00 10.81
CA LEU A 418 -0.63 22.48 11.10
C LEU A 418 -1.27 23.27 12.26
N GLY A 419 -2.60 23.36 12.24
CA GLY A 419 -3.36 24.09 13.25
C GLY A 419 -4.87 23.94 13.04
N ALA A 420 -5.65 24.43 14.00
CA ALA A 420 -7.10 24.51 13.94
C ALA A 420 -7.55 25.93 14.29
N ASP A 421 -8.74 26.32 13.80
CA ASP A 421 -9.31 27.64 14.07
C ASP A 421 -9.80 27.82 15.53
N THR A 422 -9.99 26.70 16.23
CA THR A 422 -10.39 26.67 17.65
C THR A 422 -9.23 26.93 18.62
N GLN A 423 -7.99 27.03 18.12
CA GLN A 423 -6.80 27.31 18.93
C GLN A 423 -5.82 28.23 18.21
N PRO A 424 -5.14 29.18 18.92
CA PRO A 424 -4.22 30.09 18.27
C PRO A 424 -2.85 29.48 17.93
N GLU A 425 -2.47 28.36 18.56
CA GLU A 425 -1.18 27.72 18.35
C GLU A 425 -1.13 27.04 16.99
N ILE A 426 -0.02 27.28 16.27
CA ILE A 426 0.33 26.58 15.02
C ILE A 426 1.56 25.72 15.33
N GLN A 427 1.45 24.44 15.03
CA GLN A 427 2.58 23.52 15.13
C GLN A 427 3.40 23.59 13.84
N GLU A 428 4.72 23.68 14.00
CA GLU A 428 5.67 23.75 12.89
C GLU A 428 6.71 22.63 13.00
N TYR A 429 7.01 21.98 11.89
CA TYR A 429 8.06 20.98 11.82
C TYR A 429 9.01 21.27 10.67
N THR A 430 10.31 21.28 10.96
CA THR A 430 11.37 21.31 9.97
C THR A 430 12.16 20.02 10.06
N VAL A 431 12.18 19.24 8.98
CA VAL A 431 12.79 17.90 8.98
C VAL A 431 13.73 17.75 7.79
N LEU A 432 14.99 17.39 8.10
CA LEU A 432 16.02 17.06 7.10
C LEU A 432 16.19 15.55 7.02
N ASN A 433 16.07 14.98 5.82
CA ASN A 433 16.15 13.55 5.56
C ASN A 433 17.26 13.22 4.58
N PRO A 434 18.42 12.73 5.04
CA PRO A 434 19.47 12.20 4.21
C PRO A 434 19.24 10.73 3.85
N SER A 435 19.78 10.32 2.71
CA SER A 435 19.95 8.92 2.33
C SER A 435 21.24 8.74 1.50
N ILE A 436 21.85 7.58 1.61
CA ILE A 436 22.96 7.17 0.77
C ILE A 436 22.89 5.67 0.55
N GLY A 437 23.03 5.25 -0.70
CA GLY A 437 23.08 3.85 -1.09
C GLY A 437 24.21 3.60 -2.08
N MET A 438 24.81 2.41 -2.01
CA MET A 438 25.80 1.96 -2.97
C MET A 438 25.42 0.59 -3.50
N SER A 439 25.56 0.41 -4.81
CA SER A 439 25.37 -0.87 -5.50
C SER A 439 26.64 -1.25 -6.25
N TYR A 440 27.09 -2.50 -6.10
CA TYR A 440 28.29 -3.05 -6.74
C TYR A 440 27.95 -4.25 -7.62
N ALA A 441 28.35 -4.21 -8.89
CA ALA A 441 28.18 -5.30 -9.83
C ALA A 441 29.25 -6.39 -9.63
N LEU A 442 28.84 -7.55 -9.11
CA LEU A 442 29.67 -8.75 -9.12
C LEU A 442 29.82 -9.30 -10.54
N SER A 443 28.74 -9.24 -11.31
CA SER A 443 28.66 -9.58 -12.73
C SER A 443 27.55 -8.77 -13.40
N LYS A 444 27.28 -9.01 -14.68
CA LYS A 444 26.12 -8.39 -15.37
C LYS A 444 24.77 -8.77 -14.74
N ALA A 445 24.69 -9.96 -14.16
CA ALA A 445 23.46 -10.50 -13.58
C ALA A 445 23.34 -10.31 -12.06
N HIS A 446 24.43 -10.04 -11.34
CA HIS A 446 24.49 -10.06 -9.88
C HIS A 446 24.98 -8.75 -9.32
N ARG A 447 24.25 -8.21 -8.33
CA ARG A 447 24.63 -6.99 -7.60
C ARG A 447 24.46 -7.16 -6.11
N LEU A 448 25.39 -6.59 -5.36
CA LEU A 448 25.25 -6.33 -3.92
C LEU A 448 24.89 -4.86 -3.73
N PHE A 449 24.12 -4.56 -2.70
CA PHE A 449 23.88 -3.17 -2.32
C PHE A 449 23.88 -3.00 -0.80
N ILE A 450 24.23 -1.80 -0.39
CA ILE A 450 24.04 -1.28 0.96
C ILE A 450 23.24 0.01 0.85
N ASN A 451 22.39 0.28 1.84
CA ASN A 451 21.59 1.50 1.91
C ASN A 451 21.50 2.00 3.35
N PHE A 452 21.64 3.30 3.50
CA PHE A 452 21.33 4.04 4.71
C PHE A 452 20.26 5.08 4.36
N SER A 453 19.18 5.17 5.13
CA SER A 453 18.13 6.15 4.90
C SER A 453 17.45 6.56 6.20
N SER A 454 16.98 7.80 6.24
CA SER A 454 16.18 8.33 7.32
C SER A 454 14.75 8.56 6.87
N SER A 455 13.83 8.62 7.82
CA SER A 455 12.45 8.99 7.59
C SER A 455 11.81 9.65 8.79
N PHE A 456 10.66 10.26 8.55
CA PHE A 456 9.77 10.77 9.58
C PHE A 456 8.32 10.48 9.23
N GLU A 457 7.47 10.53 10.25
CA GLU A 457 6.02 10.45 10.12
C GLU A 457 5.40 11.45 11.08
N THR A 458 4.72 12.47 10.54
CA THR A 458 3.98 13.44 11.34
C THR A 458 2.63 12.87 11.76
N PRO A 459 2.10 13.25 12.94
CA PRO A 459 0.72 12.98 13.28
C PRO A 459 -0.22 13.60 12.23
N THR A 460 -1.30 12.89 11.87
CA THR A 460 -2.33 13.45 10.98
C THR A 460 -3.26 14.41 11.73
N LEU A 461 -3.97 15.25 10.98
CA LEU A 461 -5.04 16.06 11.55
C LEU A 461 -6.08 15.21 12.29
N SER A 462 -6.42 14.02 11.77
CA SER A 462 -7.34 13.10 12.42
C SER A 462 -6.81 12.49 13.72
N GLU A 463 -5.50 12.23 13.84
CA GLU A 463 -4.86 11.76 15.07
C GLU A 463 -4.77 12.90 16.11
N LEU A 464 -4.47 14.11 15.67
CA LEU A 464 -4.38 15.30 16.53
C LEU A 464 -5.75 15.76 17.03
N SER A 465 -6.81 15.69 16.19
CA SER A 465 -8.18 16.05 16.58
C SER A 465 -8.82 15.04 17.53
N ALA A 466 -8.21 13.87 17.70
CA ALA A 466 -8.54 12.93 18.77
C ALA A 466 -7.95 13.41 20.12
N ASN A 467 -8.40 14.59 20.61
CA ASN A 467 -7.93 15.17 21.84
C ASN A 467 -8.42 14.37 23.05
N PRO A 468 -7.51 13.83 23.90
CA PRO A 468 -7.88 13.00 25.04
C PRO A 468 -8.64 13.75 26.14
N THR A 469 -8.63 15.08 26.14
CA THR A 469 -9.48 15.89 27.01
C THR A 469 -10.95 15.86 26.63
N GLY A 470 -11.27 15.38 25.41
CA GLY A 470 -12.62 15.39 24.84
C GLY A 470 -13.07 16.76 24.29
N GLY A 471 -12.27 17.82 24.45
CA GLY A 471 -12.54 19.16 23.97
C GLY A 471 -12.14 19.40 22.52
N GLU A 472 -12.44 20.60 22.05
CA GLU A 472 -11.99 21.14 20.75
C GLU A 472 -10.48 21.38 20.74
N GLY A 473 -9.92 21.62 19.56
CA GLY A 473 -8.51 21.82 19.32
C GLY A 473 -7.74 20.52 19.02
N LEU A 474 -6.48 20.70 18.66
CA LEU A 474 -5.57 19.61 18.34
C LEU A 474 -4.76 19.21 19.57
N ASN A 475 -4.45 17.93 19.71
CA ASN A 475 -3.54 17.42 20.73
C ASN A 475 -2.08 17.77 20.34
N MET A 476 -1.59 18.89 20.82
CA MET A 476 -0.24 19.41 20.52
C MET A 476 0.89 18.62 21.22
N ASN A 477 0.56 17.62 22.04
CA ASN A 477 1.56 16.76 22.72
C ASN A 477 2.09 15.61 21.85
N LEU A 478 1.60 15.49 20.60
CA LEU A 478 2.09 14.48 19.68
C LEU A 478 3.26 14.98 18.84
N ASP A 479 4.40 14.33 18.99
CA ASP A 479 5.60 14.59 18.21
C ASP A 479 5.69 13.69 16.97
N PRO A 480 6.38 14.13 15.89
CA PRO A 480 6.70 13.26 14.76
C PRO A 480 7.55 12.05 15.16
N SER A 481 7.18 10.89 14.67
CA SER A 481 8.03 9.71 14.72
C SER A 481 9.18 9.85 13.72
N LYS A 482 10.40 9.37 14.08
CA LYS A 482 11.59 9.38 13.21
C LYS A 482 12.20 7.99 13.15
N ALA A 483 12.76 7.63 12.01
CA ALA A 483 13.41 6.34 11.84
C ALA A 483 14.71 6.45 11.05
N ILE A 484 15.66 5.55 11.37
CA ILE A 484 16.91 5.32 10.65
C ILE A 484 16.92 3.86 10.22
N ASN A 485 17.27 3.63 8.97
CA ASN A 485 17.30 2.32 8.33
C ASN A 485 18.67 2.01 7.75
N TYR A 486 19.08 0.77 7.94
CA TYR A 486 20.26 0.15 7.34
C TYR A 486 19.83 -1.08 6.57
N GLU A 487 20.26 -1.21 5.32
CA GLU A 487 19.98 -2.37 4.49
C GLU A 487 21.26 -2.93 3.88
N LEU A 488 21.28 -4.25 3.74
CA LEU A 488 22.25 -4.98 2.94
C LEU A 488 21.45 -5.95 2.06
N GLY A 489 21.71 -5.96 0.76
CA GLY A 489 20.98 -6.84 -0.14
C GLY A 489 21.78 -7.36 -1.30
N TRP A 490 21.27 -8.44 -1.88
CA TRP A 490 21.74 -9.06 -3.08
C TRP A 490 20.62 -9.20 -4.08
N LYS A 491 20.86 -8.78 -5.31
CA LYS A 491 19.93 -8.88 -6.44
C LYS A 491 20.55 -9.68 -7.55
N THR A 492 19.75 -10.51 -8.18
CA THR A 492 20.16 -11.20 -9.41
C THR A 492 19.02 -11.19 -10.42
N GLN A 493 19.37 -11.03 -11.69
CA GLN A 493 18.44 -11.04 -12.82
C GLN A 493 19.02 -11.87 -13.95
N ALA A 494 18.23 -12.84 -14.40
CA ALA A 494 18.48 -13.64 -15.60
C ALA A 494 17.31 -13.45 -16.57
N SER A 495 17.43 -13.95 -17.81
CA SER A 495 16.35 -13.93 -18.79
C SER A 495 15.08 -14.64 -18.31
N SER A 496 15.23 -15.66 -17.45
CA SER A 496 14.14 -16.48 -16.93
C SER A 496 13.59 -16.02 -15.58
N GLY A 497 14.23 -15.05 -14.89
CA GLY A 497 13.73 -14.67 -13.58
C GLY A 497 14.54 -13.61 -12.84
N TYR A 498 14.03 -13.27 -11.68
CA TYR A 498 14.62 -12.32 -10.75
C TYR A 498 14.64 -12.89 -9.34
N PHE A 499 15.70 -12.62 -8.59
CA PHE A 499 15.81 -12.92 -7.18
C PHE A 499 16.37 -11.72 -6.41
N GLU A 500 15.83 -11.48 -5.22
CA GLU A 500 16.32 -10.47 -4.27
C GLU A 500 16.31 -11.05 -2.87
N ALA A 501 17.40 -10.87 -2.16
CA ALA A 501 17.53 -11.12 -0.73
C ALA A 501 17.97 -9.83 -0.05
N THR A 502 17.25 -9.39 0.99
CA THR A 502 17.57 -8.18 1.74
C THR A 502 17.47 -8.44 3.22
N THR A 503 18.49 -8.03 3.97
CA THR A 503 18.41 -7.88 5.42
C THR A 503 18.33 -6.40 5.77
N PHE A 504 17.56 -6.07 6.80
CA PHE A 504 17.35 -4.71 7.25
C PHE A 504 17.41 -4.59 8.76
N TYR A 505 17.81 -3.42 9.24
CA TYR A 505 17.74 -2.99 10.63
C TYR A 505 17.23 -1.57 10.69
N ILE A 506 16.14 -1.35 11.43
CA ILE A 506 15.49 -0.05 11.57
C ILE A 506 15.37 0.27 13.05
N LYS A 507 15.76 1.49 13.42
CA LYS A 507 15.52 2.07 14.74
C LYS A 507 14.60 3.27 14.60
N SER A 508 13.48 3.29 15.35
CA SER A 508 12.55 4.41 15.40
C SER A 508 12.50 5.03 16.79
N SER A 509 12.19 6.31 16.83
CA SER A 509 11.94 7.07 18.05
C SER A 509 10.60 7.79 17.96
N ASN A 510 9.98 8.09 19.11
CA ASN A 510 8.67 8.75 19.21
C ASN A 510 7.57 8.00 18.43
N GLU A 511 7.55 6.66 18.53
CA GLU A 511 6.52 5.86 17.88
C GLU A 511 5.13 6.28 18.35
N ILE A 512 4.22 6.58 17.43
CA ILE A 512 2.84 6.96 17.74
C ILE A 512 2.00 5.70 17.81
N LEU A 513 1.27 5.46 18.90
CA LEU A 513 0.38 4.31 19.04
C LEU A 513 -1.02 4.73 19.46
N PRO A 514 -2.06 3.99 18.97
CA PRO A 514 -3.42 4.19 19.41
C PRO A 514 -3.66 3.57 20.80
N TYR A 515 -4.56 4.19 21.57
CA TYR A 515 -5.12 3.66 22.81
C TYR A 515 -6.58 4.10 22.93
N GLU A 516 -7.36 3.39 23.77
CA GLU A 516 -8.74 3.76 24.10
C GLU A 516 -8.82 4.22 25.55
N LEU A 517 -9.70 5.18 25.82
CA LEU A 517 -10.04 5.62 27.17
C LEU A 517 -11.37 5.02 27.59
N GLU A 518 -11.49 4.65 28.88
CA GLU A 518 -12.72 4.12 29.44
C GLU A 518 -13.90 5.10 29.31
N ALA A 519 -13.62 6.40 29.46
CA ALA A 519 -14.60 7.46 29.29
C ALA A 519 -15.15 7.60 27.85
N PHE A 520 -14.42 7.07 26.86
CA PHE A 520 -14.75 7.16 25.42
C PHE A 520 -14.60 5.81 24.72
N PRO A 521 -15.35 4.77 25.09
CA PRO A 521 -15.17 3.42 24.57
C PRO A 521 -15.45 3.34 23.07
N GLY A 522 -14.45 2.84 22.31
CA GLY A 522 -14.49 2.73 20.86
C GLY A 522 -13.95 3.94 20.11
N ARG A 523 -13.48 4.98 20.82
CA ARG A 523 -12.75 6.11 20.25
C ARG A 523 -11.25 5.92 20.46
N SER A 524 -10.47 5.93 19.38
CA SER A 524 -9.02 5.88 19.45
C SER A 524 -8.42 7.25 19.75
N PHE A 525 -7.48 7.28 20.66
CA PHE A 525 -6.59 8.40 20.97
C PHE A 525 -5.15 7.99 20.67
N TYR A 526 -4.22 8.93 20.62
CA TYR A 526 -2.85 8.65 20.21
C TYR A 526 -1.83 9.23 21.19
N GLN A 527 -0.72 8.55 21.34
CA GLN A 527 0.41 8.97 22.18
C GLN A 527 1.73 8.49 21.61
N ASN A 528 2.82 9.23 21.90
CA ASN A 528 4.17 8.77 21.61
C ASN A 528 4.61 7.75 22.66
N THR A 529 5.11 6.57 22.23
CA THR A 529 5.43 5.44 23.12
C THR A 529 6.90 5.12 23.27
N GLY A 530 7.80 6.00 22.81
CA GLY A 530 9.23 5.78 22.90
C GLY A 530 9.86 5.21 21.63
N SER A 531 10.81 4.29 21.79
CA SER A 531 11.60 3.75 20.69
C SER A 531 11.15 2.34 20.31
N THR A 532 11.36 1.99 19.04
CA THR A 532 11.17 0.63 18.54
C THR A 532 12.35 0.22 17.68
N ARG A 533 12.60 -1.09 17.59
CA ARG A 533 13.54 -1.69 16.65
C ARG A 533 12.86 -2.71 15.77
N ARG A 534 13.26 -2.75 14.51
CA ARG A 534 12.75 -3.69 13.51
C ARG A 534 13.92 -4.25 12.74
N TYR A 535 14.00 -5.57 12.60
CA TYR A 535 15.06 -6.20 11.83
C TYR A 535 14.59 -7.52 11.25
N GLY A 536 15.12 -7.88 10.09
CA GLY A 536 14.70 -9.11 9.45
C GLY A 536 15.35 -9.40 8.12
N LEU A 537 14.87 -10.48 7.51
CA LEU A 537 15.23 -10.99 6.20
C LEU A 537 14.00 -10.99 5.30
N GLU A 538 14.15 -10.47 4.11
CA GLU A 538 13.16 -10.49 3.03
C GLU A 538 13.75 -11.19 1.82
N LEU A 539 12.99 -12.13 1.24
CA LEU A 539 13.33 -12.79 -0.02
C LEU A 539 12.21 -12.59 -1.02
N ALA A 540 12.55 -12.36 -2.28
CA ALA A 540 11.63 -12.33 -3.40
C ALA A 540 12.22 -13.09 -4.59
N ALA A 541 11.42 -13.93 -5.24
CA ALA A 541 11.82 -14.65 -6.43
C ALA A 541 10.68 -14.69 -7.45
N THR A 542 11.03 -14.52 -8.73
CA THR A 542 10.16 -14.81 -9.86
C THR A 542 10.93 -15.66 -10.84
N TYR A 543 10.30 -16.68 -11.38
CA TYR A 543 10.92 -17.56 -12.35
C TYR A 543 9.91 -18.00 -13.40
N GLN A 544 10.31 -17.94 -14.67
CA GLN A 544 9.51 -18.37 -15.82
C GLN A 544 10.22 -19.51 -16.54
N TRP A 545 9.55 -20.61 -16.70
CA TRP A 545 10.07 -21.78 -17.42
C TRP A 545 9.02 -22.35 -18.36
N ASN A 546 9.22 -22.16 -19.65
CA ASN A 546 8.25 -22.52 -20.69
C ASN A 546 6.84 -21.97 -20.37
N ARG A 547 5.90 -22.85 -20.01
CA ARG A 547 4.52 -22.54 -19.67
C ARG A 547 4.27 -22.36 -18.18
N TRP A 548 5.30 -22.56 -17.38
CA TRP A 548 5.23 -22.43 -15.93
C TRP A 548 5.80 -21.09 -15.48
N GLY A 549 5.08 -20.44 -14.61
CA GLY A 549 5.56 -19.29 -13.86
C GLY A 549 5.55 -19.59 -12.37
N MET A 550 6.53 -19.11 -11.66
CA MET A 550 6.61 -19.19 -10.20
C MET A 550 6.89 -17.81 -9.63
N GLN A 551 6.21 -17.46 -8.54
CA GLN A 551 6.49 -16.29 -7.74
C GLN A 551 6.52 -16.71 -6.27
N ALA A 552 7.54 -16.24 -5.54
CA ALA A 552 7.71 -16.52 -4.12
C ALA A 552 8.14 -15.27 -3.38
N SER A 553 7.64 -15.09 -2.16
CA SER A 553 8.16 -14.10 -1.22
C SER A 553 8.17 -14.65 0.19
N LEU A 554 9.20 -14.31 0.95
CA LEU A 554 9.35 -14.64 2.36
C LEU A 554 9.74 -13.38 3.14
N THR A 555 9.12 -13.20 4.27
CA THR A 555 9.53 -12.24 5.29
C THR A 555 9.70 -12.97 6.61
N GLN A 556 10.86 -12.80 7.24
CA GLN A 556 11.13 -13.25 8.59
C GLN A 556 11.72 -12.08 9.36
N ALA A 557 10.99 -11.51 10.30
CA ALA A 557 11.38 -10.27 10.95
C ALA A 557 10.95 -10.22 12.42
N GLN A 558 11.58 -9.34 13.17
CA GLN A 558 11.23 -9.00 14.55
C GLN A 558 10.92 -7.50 14.62
N TYR A 559 9.83 -7.17 15.30
CA TYR A 559 9.32 -5.82 15.49
C TYR A 559 9.08 -5.62 16.97
N GLN A 560 9.90 -4.84 17.67
CA GLN A 560 9.90 -4.81 19.13
C GLN A 560 9.95 -3.41 19.69
N PHE A 561 9.29 -3.20 20.82
CA PHE A 561 9.49 -2.03 21.65
C PHE A 561 10.89 -2.03 22.28
N GLU A 562 11.50 -0.85 22.39
CA GLU A 562 12.82 -0.64 22.96
C GLU A 562 12.75 0.48 24.02
N GLY A 563 13.17 0.16 25.24
CA GLY A 563 13.15 1.07 26.37
C GLY A 563 11.85 1.06 27.20
N LYS A 564 11.95 1.61 28.40
CA LYS A 564 10.84 1.71 29.37
C LYS A 564 10.11 3.04 29.19
N LYS A 565 8.79 3.00 29.04
CA LYS A 565 7.94 4.15 29.27
C LYS A 565 7.56 4.22 30.77
N ALA A 566 7.38 5.42 31.31
CA ALA A 566 7.25 5.65 32.76
C ALA A 566 6.11 4.84 33.44
N GLU A 567 5.08 4.40 32.72
CA GLU A 567 3.91 3.72 33.26
C GLU A 567 3.75 2.27 32.81
N GLU A 568 4.28 1.85 31.65
CA GLU A 568 4.21 0.48 31.14
C GLU A 568 5.57 -0.03 30.69
N ASN A 569 5.99 -1.18 31.20
CA ASN A 569 7.21 -1.83 30.73
C ASN A 569 6.89 -2.66 29.48
N LEU A 570 7.04 -2.05 28.30
CA LEU A 570 6.83 -2.70 27.01
C LEU A 570 8.14 -3.25 26.40
N GLU A 571 9.28 -3.08 27.06
CA GLU A 571 10.59 -3.47 26.54
C GLU A 571 10.64 -4.94 26.14
N GLY A 572 10.99 -5.21 24.89
CA GLY A 572 11.08 -6.54 24.31
C GLY A 572 9.77 -7.12 23.78
N ASN A 573 8.61 -6.51 24.10
CA ASN A 573 7.34 -6.92 23.52
C ASN A 573 7.31 -6.67 22.01
N SER A 574 6.63 -7.55 21.29
CA SER A 574 6.37 -7.39 19.86
C SER A 574 5.39 -6.27 19.59
N LEU A 575 5.61 -5.51 18.51
CA LEU A 575 4.62 -4.55 18.00
C LEU A 575 3.35 -5.29 17.57
N PRO A 576 2.16 -4.84 18.00
CA PRO A 576 0.92 -5.53 17.66
C PRO A 576 0.51 -5.31 16.21
N GLY A 577 -0.31 -6.23 15.69
CA GLY A 577 -0.93 -6.15 14.36
C GLY A 577 0.01 -6.45 13.21
N ILE A 578 1.17 -7.05 13.46
CA ILE A 578 2.11 -7.45 12.41
C ILE A 578 2.74 -8.81 12.73
N PRO A 579 2.69 -9.80 11.80
CA PRO A 579 3.29 -11.12 12.00
C PRO A 579 4.81 -11.08 11.85
N ASN A 580 5.49 -11.95 12.61
CA ASN A 580 6.94 -12.11 12.52
C ASN A 580 7.38 -12.91 11.28
N SER A 581 6.48 -13.68 10.68
CA SER A 581 6.76 -14.47 9.48
C SER A 581 5.63 -14.42 8.48
N GLN A 582 5.98 -14.35 7.19
CA GLN A 582 5.05 -14.42 6.07
C GLN A 582 5.69 -15.19 4.93
N LEU A 583 4.93 -16.08 4.30
CA LEU A 583 5.35 -16.79 3.08
C LEU A 583 4.23 -16.71 2.06
N PHE A 584 4.55 -16.33 0.84
CA PHE A 584 3.68 -16.42 -0.30
C PHE A 584 4.34 -17.23 -1.41
N LEU A 585 3.59 -18.18 -1.98
CA LEU A 585 4.00 -18.99 -3.11
C LEU A 585 2.90 -18.96 -4.16
N GLN A 586 3.26 -18.78 -5.43
CA GLN A 586 2.34 -18.83 -6.54
C GLN A 586 2.94 -19.64 -7.70
N PHE A 587 2.14 -20.51 -8.27
CA PHE A 587 2.45 -21.25 -9.48
C PHE A 587 1.41 -20.91 -10.55
N GLN A 588 1.88 -20.58 -11.73
CA GLN A 588 1.06 -20.31 -12.91
C GLN A 588 1.37 -21.34 -13.98
N TYR A 589 0.33 -21.80 -14.67
CA TYR A 589 0.45 -22.69 -15.81
C TYR A 589 -0.41 -22.18 -16.97
N SER A 590 0.17 -22.13 -18.18
CA SER A 590 -0.51 -21.74 -19.41
C SER A 590 -0.53 -22.90 -20.38
N THR A 591 -1.72 -23.30 -20.86
CA THR A 591 -1.89 -24.39 -21.85
C THR A 591 -1.73 -23.88 -23.28
N ASN A 592 -1.69 -24.80 -24.25
CA ASN A 592 -1.74 -24.48 -25.69
C ASN A 592 -3.12 -24.00 -26.17
N THR A 593 -4.14 -24.18 -25.35
CA THR A 593 -5.54 -23.88 -25.68
C THR A 593 -6.03 -22.66 -24.93
N ASP A 594 -5.15 -21.70 -24.63
CA ASP A 594 -5.44 -20.42 -23.96
C ASP A 594 -6.10 -20.54 -22.58
N TRP A 595 -5.96 -21.70 -21.93
CA TRP A 595 -6.23 -21.82 -20.51
C TRP A 595 -5.01 -21.35 -19.70
N LYS A 596 -5.27 -20.51 -18.73
CA LYS A 596 -4.29 -20.09 -17.72
C LYS A 596 -4.84 -20.44 -16.34
N MET A 597 -3.98 -20.97 -15.49
CA MET A 597 -4.32 -21.39 -14.13
C MET A 597 -3.29 -20.82 -13.15
N ILE A 598 -3.76 -20.36 -12.01
CA ILE A 598 -2.90 -19.89 -10.91
C ILE A 598 -3.31 -20.66 -9.66
N PHE A 599 -2.31 -21.23 -8.99
CA PHE A 599 -2.43 -21.81 -7.67
C PHE A 599 -1.51 -21.05 -6.73
N SER A 600 -2.05 -20.50 -5.64
CA SER A 600 -1.26 -19.72 -4.67
C SER A 600 -1.53 -20.14 -3.24
N GLY A 601 -0.49 -20.08 -2.41
CA GLY A 601 -0.51 -20.36 -0.98
C GLY A 601 0.08 -19.18 -0.21
N GLU A 602 -0.50 -18.90 0.93
CA GLU A 602 -0.08 -17.86 1.87
C GLU A 602 -0.02 -18.45 3.27
N HIS A 603 1.08 -18.23 3.98
CA HIS A 603 1.23 -18.48 5.40
C HIS A 603 1.50 -17.16 6.12
N VAL A 604 0.74 -16.91 7.17
CA VAL A 604 0.90 -15.77 8.09
C VAL A 604 1.20 -16.34 9.46
N GLY A 605 2.32 -15.95 10.05
CA GLY A 605 2.72 -16.36 11.39
C GLY A 605 1.89 -15.70 12.49
N GLU A 606 2.11 -16.14 13.72
CA GLU A 606 1.49 -15.56 14.91
C GLU A 606 1.85 -14.07 15.07
N PHE A 607 0.92 -13.30 15.62
CA PHE A 607 1.12 -11.89 15.99
C PHE A 607 0.20 -11.51 17.15
N TYR A 608 0.37 -10.32 17.74
CA TYR A 608 -0.36 -9.87 18.91
C TYR A 608 -1.39 -8.80 18.62
N ALA A 609 -2.48 -8.79 19.40
CA ALA A 609 -3.55 -7.79 19.30
C ALA A 609 -3.31 -6.55 20.17
N ASN A 610 -2.40 -6.62 21.14
CA ASN A 610 -2.15 -5.53 22.08
C ASN A 610 -0.66 -5.38 22.42
N ASN A 611 -0.29 -4.20 22.95
CA ASN A 611 1.08 -3.84 23.29
C ASN A 611 1.67 -4.74 24.41
N SER A 612 0.85 -5.24 25.33
CA SER A 612 1.28 -6.13 26.41
C SER A 612 1.57 -7.55 25.97
N ASN A 613 1.29 -7.89 24.69
CA ASN A 613 1.39 -9.24 24.10
C ASN A 613 0.57 -10.31 24.87
N SER A 614 -0.49 -9.90 25.57
CA SER A 614 -1.35 -10.82 26.33
C SER A 614 -2.40 -11.53 25.46
N VAL A 615 -2.65 -11.03 24.23
CA VAL A 615 -3.60 -11.62 23.29
C VAL A 615 -2.88 -11.95 21.99
N ALA A 616 -2.60 -13.24 21.80
CA ALA A 616 -1.99 -13.78 20.58
C ALA A 616 -3.07 -14.10 19.54
N ILE A 617 -2.76 -13.85 18.28
CA ILE A 617 -3.53 -14.26 17.11
C ILE A 617 -2.77 -15.39 16.43
N GLU A 618 -3.40 -16.55 16.35
CA GLU A 618 -2.80 -17.77 15.83
C GLU A 618 -2.38 -17.64 14.36
N SER A 619 -1.33 -18.36 13.99
CA SER A 619 -0.87 -18.46 12.61
C SER A 619 -1.91 -19.19 11.76
N PHE A 620 -1.99 -18.81 10.47
CA PHE A 620 -2.92 -19.43 9.53
C PHE A 620 -2.33 -19.61 8.14
N GLN A 621 -2.97 -20.47 7.35
CA GLN A 621 -2.61 -20.76 5.97
C GLN A 621 -3.84 -20.65 5.08
N LYS A 622 -3.66 -20.08 3.89
CA LYS A 622 -4.70 -19.99 2.87
C LYS A 622 -4.19 -20.52 1.55
N LEU A 623 -5.04 -21.27 0.85
CA LEU A 623 -4.80 -21.65 -0.54
C LEU A 623 -5.86 -21.02 -1.43
N ARG A 624 -5.46 -20.69 -2.65
CA ARG A 624 -6.32 -20.08 -3.66
C ARG A 624 -6.08 -20.77 -5.00
N PHE A 625 -7.16 -20.98 -5.75
CA PHE A 625 -7.11 -21.42 -7.14
C PHE A 625 -7.84 -20.41 -8.02
N GLN A 626 -7.26 -20.09 -9.17
CA GLN A 626 -7.81 -19.15 -10.14
C GLN A 626 -7.59 -19.66 -11.56
N THR A 627 -8.52 -19.39 -12.45
CA THR A 627 -8.43 -19.80 -13.85
C THR A 627 -8.99 -18.75 -14.77
N GLN A 628 -8.44 -18.69 -15.98
CA GLN A 628 -8.91 -17.87 -17.09
C GLN A 628 -8.86 -18.67 -18.37
N LYS A 629 -9.89 -18.52 -19.22
CA LYS A 629 -9.95 -19.06 -20.57
C LYS A 629 -10.25 -17.95 -21.54
N THR A 630 -9.36 -17.70 -22.50
CA THR A 630 -9.57 -16.76 -23.59
C THR A 630 -10.14 -17.46 -24.81
N VAL A 631 -11.16 -16.87 -25.43
CA VAL A 631 -11.78 -17.29 -26.66
C VAL A 631 -11.77 -16.17 -27.68
N GLN A 632 -11.11 -16.37 -28.79
CA GLN A 632 -11.10 -15.43 -29.92
C GLN A 632 -12.39 -15.53 -30.72
N ILE A 633 -12.97 -14.39 -31.07
CA ILE A 633 -14.17 -14.25 -31.89
C ILE A 633 -13.93 -13.20 -32.98
N SER A 634 -14.79 -13.14 -33.97
CA SER A 634 -14.57 -12.32 -35.18
C SER A 634 -14.52 -10.80 -34.90
N TRP A 635 -15.11 -10.34 -33.78
CA TRP A 635 -15.19 -8.91 -33.40
C TRP A 635 -14.43 -8.59 -32.09
N GLY A 636 -13.60 -9.55 -31.60
CA GLY A 636 -12.82 -9.32 -30.40
C GLY A 636 -12.45 -10.61 -29.67
N GLU A 637 -12.37 -10.54 -28.36
CA GLU A 637 -12.10 -11.68 -27.50
C GLU A 637 -13.03 -11.71 -26.27
N ILE A 638 -13.26 -12.93 -25.75
CA ILE A 638 -13.96 -13.15 -24.50
C ILE A 638 -13.06 -13.93 -23.56
N ASP A 639 -12.81 -13.38 -22.38
CA ASP A 639 -12.18 -14.09 -21.27
C ASP A 639 -13.24 -14.56 -20.29
N PHE A 640 -13.28 -15.84 -20.03
CA PHE A 640 -14.00 -16.42 -18.89
C PHE A 640 -13.03 -16.55 -17.73
N LEU A 641 -13.45 -16.12 -16.55
CA LEU A 641 -12.62 -16.15 -15.35
C LEU A 641 -13.37 -16.79 -14.18
N GLY A 642 -12.62 -17.40 -13.28
CA GLY A 642 -13.17 -17.95 -12.04
C GLY A 642 -12.11 -18.21 -11.00
N GLY A 643 -12.52 -18.25 -9.75
CA GLY A 643 -11.61 -18.51 -8.65
C GLY A 643 -12.30 -19.02 -7.40
N ILE A 644 -11.50 -19.67 -6.58
CA ILE A 644 -11.85 -20.17 -5.25
C ILE A 644 -10.84 -19.57 -4.29
N ASN A 645 -11.30 -18.70 -3.41
CA ASN A 645 -10.51 -18.16 -2.31
C ASN A 645 -10.63 -19.08 -1.09
N ASN A 646 -9.59 -19.11 -0.26
CA ASN A 646 -9.54 -19.90 0.96
C ASN A 646 -9.99 -21.38 0.73
N LEU A 647 -9.32 -22.08 -0.18
CA LEU A 647 -9.67 -23.45 -0.60
C LEU A 647 -9.71 -24.43 0.58
N LEU A 648 -8.86 -24.22 1.61
CA LEU A 648 -8.81 -25.04 2.82
C LEU A 648 -9.96 -24.78 3.79
N ASN A 649 -10.74 -23.70 3.57
CA ASN A 649 -11.74 -23.19 4.49
C ASN A 649 -11.17 -22.87 5.88
N THR A 650 -9.95 -22.35 5.92
CA THR A 650 -9.27 -21.96 7.15
C THR A 650 -10.03 -20.81 7.83
N THR A 651 -10.25 -20.95 9.13
CA THR A 651 -10.78 -19.88 9.99
C THR A 651 -9.65 -18.94 10.36
N TYR A 652 -9.82 -17.64 10.14
CA TYR A 652 -8.86 -16.59 10.47
C TYR A 652 -9.57 -15.23 10.62
N TYR A 653 -8.84 -14.23 11.09
CA TYR A 653 -9.37 -12.88 11.24
C TYR A 653 -8.86 -11.97 10.13
N ASP A 654 -9.77 -11.25 9.48
CA ASP A 654 -9.47 -10.27 8.42
C ASP A 654 -8.81 -9.02 9.00
N ASN A 655 -9.24 -8.63 10.20
CA ASN A 655 -8.70 -7.50 10.93
C ASN A 655 -8.62 -7.80 12.43
N ILE A 656 -7.69 -7.11 13.08
CA ILE A 656 -7.54 -7.09 14.53
C ILE A 656 -7.55 -5.64 14.98
N ARG A 657 -8.49 -5.26 15.84
CA ARG A 657 -8.55 -3.93 16.47
C ARG A 657 -7.50 -3.84 17.57
N LEU A 658 -6.45 -3.06 17.33
CA LEU A 658 -5.32 -2.98 18.24
C LEU A 658 -5.70 -2.27 19.54
N ASN A 659 -5.27 -2.84 20.67
CA ASN A 659 -5.50 -2.30 22.02
C ASN A 659 -6.98 -2.02 22.32
N ALA A 660 -7.92 -2.76 21.70
CA ALA A 660 -9.35 -2.52 21.84
C ALA A 660 -9.84 -2.77 23.27
N PHE A 661 -10.60 -1.81 23.80
CA PHE A 661 -11.20 -1.92 25.13
C PHE A 661 -12.24 -3.06 25.20
N GLY A 662 -12.22 -3.81 26.30
CA GLY A 662 -13.19 -4.88 26.58
C GLY A 662 -13.00 -6.14 25.73
N GLY A 663 -11.80 -6.39 25.19
CA GLY A 663 -11.45 -7.64 24.49
C GLY A 663 -12.04 -7.80 23.08
N ARG A 664 -12.54 -6.73 22.47
CA ARG A 664 -13.17 -6.73 21.13
C ARG A 664 -12.16 -6.61 20.01
N PHE A 665 -11.22 -7.51 19.96
CA PHE A 665 -10.11 -7.47 19.01
C PHE A 665 -10.48 -8.02 17.63
N TYR A 666 -11.45 -8.93 17.53
CA TYR A 666 -11.56 -9.87 16.42
C TYR A 666 -12.57 -9.41 15.37
N GLU A 667 -12.15 -9.36 14.11
CA GLU A 667 -13.01 -9.18 12.95
C GLU A 667 -12.86 -10.39 12.02
N PRO A 668 -13.86 -11.30 12.00
CA PRO A 668 -13.81 -12.54 11.24
C PRO A 668 -13.68 -12.37 9.75
N ALA A 669 -12.87 -13.24 9.12
CA ALA A 669 -12.63 -13.31 7.70
C ALA A 669 -13.55 -14.30 6.98
N PRO A 670 -13.79 -14.12 5.65
CA PRO A 670 -14.53 -15.09 4.86
C PRO A 670 -13.88 -16.48 4.84
N GLY A 671 -14.68 -17.52 5.02
CA GLY A 671 -14.32 -18.89 4.72
C GLY A 671 -14.13 -19.12 3.21
N ARG A 672 -14.20 -20.39 2.76
CA ARG A 672 -14.14 -20.71 1.34
C ARG A 672 -15.24 -19.98 0.57
N ASN A 673 -14.84 -19.24 -0.48
CA ASN A 673 -15.76 -18.47 -1.30
C ASN A 673 -15.34 -18.53 -2.79
N PHE A 674 -16.29 -18.23 -3.66
CA PHE A 674 -16.16 -18.43 -5.09
C PHE A 674 -16.49 -17.14 -5.83
N TYR A 675 -15.91 -16.99 -7.00
CA TYR A 675 -16.32 -16.00 -7.98
C TYR A 675 -16.16 -16.54 -9.40
N LEU A 676 -16.96 -16.01 -10.29
CA LEU A 676 -16.87 -16.25 -11.73
C LEU A 676 -17.26 -14.98 -12.49
N GLY A 677 -16.80 -14.88 -13.71
CA GLY A 677 -17.10 -13.72 -14.52
C GLY A 677 -16.61 -13.87 -15.94
N PHE A 678 -16.79 -12.80 -16.69
CA PHE A 678 -16.29 -12.69 -18.05
C PHE A 678 -15.85 -11.26 -18.35
N ASN A 679 -14.95 -11.15 -19.32
CA ASN A 679 -14.45 -9.90 -19.87
C ASN A 679 -14.59 -9.98 -21.39
N ILE A 680 -15.26 -9.01 -22.01
CA ILE A 680 -15.44 -8.89 -23.47
C ILE A 680 -14.63 -7.69 -23.93
N SER A 681 -13.66 -7.91 -24.82
CA SER A 681 -12.87 -6.89 -25.46
C SER A 681 -13.27 -6.74 -26.93
N LEU A 682 -13.78 -5.58 -27.32
CA LEU A 682 -14.17 -5.24 -28.69
C LEU A 682 -13.02 -4.56 -29.42
N ILE A 683 -12.76 -4.98 -30.67
CA ILE A 683 -11.71 -4.41 -31.54
C ILE A 683 -12.15 -3.06 -32.14
#